data_81d471840e636fb37f5f249f657f6ecc
#
_entry.id   81d471840e636fb37f5f249f657f6ecc
#
_cell.length_a   1.000
_cell.length_b   1.000
_cell.length_c   1.000
_cell.angle_alpha   90.00
_cell.angle_beta   90.00
_cell.angle_gamma   90.00
#
_symmetry.space_group_name_H-M   'P 1'
#
loop_
_entity.id
_entity.type
_entity.pdbx_description
1 polymer ?
#
loop_
_entity_poly.entity_id
_entity_poly.type
_entity_poly.pdbx_seq_one_letter_code
_entity_poly.pdbx_strand_id
1 'polypeptide(L)'
;MVMTMNYIKGTYIKEIFSNATNGYVVGIIKVIESDVKDIDINVYFVGNFIDLRIKSNYIMKGEFITHPKYGKQFSVSSYEVAIPTKKEEIITFLSCDMFPIGEKTAQKIVDVFGEKTIETILDNKDNLLLIPRLSKEKIDKIYDVLCNYQYTSKTVMDLTSLGFSSKEALNIVSKYQNKTMDKITDNIYFLIDELDMNFKEIDEIALNNMGVDELDERRLLALTIYVMKSLCFENGDTYLFFDEIYNNILKYNHTISAEKLEYIFMKLNKDRKIVIVEDRYYLKHFYEAETYIADKLSFLNDITNRKLPKLEQKIEDLEKLNNIVYDDVQKSAIKKAINDNVVIITGGPGTGKTTIIKAIVRLYQELFKAHQDEIALLAPTGRAAKRMMETTGIKSSTIHKYLGWDKDANKFSTNEYNPNPERYIIVDEVSMLDTLVFSALLKGIKRDVKVVLVGDYYQLPSVAEGQVLKDLIDSEVIDVIHLNCLYRQNEGSYITTLAHEIKDKELSESFLTKKDDYNFVECDKELVTPTIINIITKAIKKGYSEKEIQVLAPMYKTLNGIDNLNKHLQRLFNPPSPKKNELTVGDVIYRTGDKILQLVNDNDNNVYNGDQGYITDIISHTKSASKKNEIIVDYDGNKVTYTPDKFLNIRHAYAISIHKAQGSEFPMVIMPIVNNFNRMLYNKLIYTAITRAKSSLILVGDRMCFVNGVRNDYVEGRKTTLKDFLQAKYN
;
A
#
# COMPACT_ATOMS: atom_id res chain seq x y z
N MET A 1 -37.52 11.30 -1.81
CA MET A 1 -38.38 10.70 -0.78
C MET A 1 -37.54 10.71 0.49
N VAL A 2 -37.73 11.66 1.39
CA VAL A 2 -37.01 11.78 2.65
C VAL A 2 -37.40 10.56 3.48
N MET A 3 -36.54 9.59 3.66
CA MET A 3 -36.75 8.48 4.61
C MET A 3 -36.72 9.09 6.03
N THR A 4 -37.83 9.07 6.71
CA THR A 4 -37.90 9.44 8.13
C THR A 4 -37.19 8.36 8.93
N MET A 5 -35.97 8.67 9.40
CA MET A 5 -35.22 7.75 10.30
C MET A 5 -35.97 7.69 11.64
N ASN A 6 -36.14 6.48 12.15
CA ASN A 6 -36.67 6.26 13.50
C ASN A 6 -35.62 6.62 14.55
N TYR A 7 -36.08 6.96 15.77
CA TYR A 7 -35.16 7.16 16.88
C TYR A 7 -35.53 6.30 18.10
N ILE A 8 -34.50 5.97 18.87
CA ILE A 8 -34.60 5.31 20.17
C ILE A 8 -33.78 6.11 21.17
N LYS A 9 -34.41 6.61 22.22
CA LYS A 9 -33.75 7.15 23.40
C LYS A 9 -33.76 6.10 24.50
N GLY A 10 -32.60 5.77 25.06
CA GLY A 10 -32.54 4.73 26.08
C GLY A 10 -31.18 4.64 26.77
N THR A 11 -31.12 3.76 27.77
CA THR A 11 -29.89 3.49 28.53
C THR A 11 -29.14 2.29 27.92
N TYR A 12 -27.86 2.44 27.61
CA TYR A 12 -27.00 1.33 27.18
C TYR A 12 -26.72 0.41 28.38
N ILE A 13 -27.23 -0.81 28.34
CA ILE A 13 -27.17 -1.73 29.48
C ILE A 13 -26.13 -2.84 29.35
N LYS A 14 -25.82 -3.28 28.12
CA LYS A 14 -24.91 -4.40 27.93
C LYS A 14 -24.23 -4.36 26.56
N GLU A 15 -22.92 -4.57 26.53
CA GLU A 15 -22.16 -4.91 25.35
C GLU A 15 -22.26 -6.41 25.09
N ILE A 16 -22.57 -6.77 23.84
CA ILE A 16 -22.57 -8.17 23.37
C ILE A 16 -21.32 -8.46 22.56
N PHE A 17 -20.94 -7.49 21.72
CA PHE A 17 -19.75 -7.57 20.88
C PHE A 17 -19.26 -6.15 20.62
N SER A 18 -17.93 -5.97 20.66
CA SER A 18 -17.29 -4.75 20.17
C SER A 18 -16.05 -5.07 19.36
N ASN A 19 -15.78 -4.24 18.36
CA ASN A 19 -14.55 -4.27 17.58
C ASN A 19 -13.84 -2.94 17.74
N ALA A 20 -12.78 -2.94 18.55
CA ALA A 20 -12.01 -1.74 18.86
C ALA A 20 -11.36 -1.08 17.64
N THR A 21 -11.11 -1.84 16.55
CA THR A 21 -10.42 -1.33 15.36
C THR A 21 -11.31 -0.44 14.50
N ASN A 22 -12.62 -0.74 14.41
CA ASN A 22 -13.58 0.02 13.58
C ASN A 22 -14.73 0.62 14.40
N GLY A 23 -14.70 0.49 15.72
CA GLY A 23 -15.75 1.01 16.60
C GLY A 23 -17.10 0.31 16.46
N TYR A 24 -17.18 -0.83 15.75
CA TYR A 24 -18.46 -1.56 15.60
C TYR A 24 -18.87 -2.21 16.90
N VAL A 25 -20.09 -1.90 17.37
CA VAL A 25 -20.65 -2.42 18.60
C VAL A 25 -21.99 -3.08 18.32
N VAL A 26 -22.21 -4.22 18.96
CA VAL A 26 -23.52 -4.85 19.15
C VAL A 26 -23.85 -4.78 20.62
N GLY A 27 -24.94 -4.11 20.95
CA GLY A 27 -25.31 -3.89 22.35
C GLY A 27 -26.82 -4.00 22.58
N ILE A 28 -27.20 -3.83 23.84
CA ILE A 28 -28.61 -3.77 24.26
C ILE A 28 -28.86 -2.38 24.89
N ILE A 29 -29.85 -1.70 24.34
CA ILE A 29 -30.35 -0.45 24.89
C ILE A 29 -31.71 -0.69 25.55
N LYS A 30 -31.88 -0.21 26.80
CA LYS A 30 -33.17 -0.18 27.47
C LYS A 30 -33.90 1.08 27.04
N VAL A 31 -34.98 0.94 26.31
CA VAL A 31 -35.71 2.04 25.71
C VAL A 31 -36.41 2.87 26.80
N ILE A 32 -36.23 4.19 26.71
CA ILE A 32 -36.95 5.19 27.56
C ILE A 32 -38.02 5.87 26.71
N GLU A 33 -37.71 6.18 25.45
CA GLU A 33 -38.59 6.90 24.52
C GLU A 33 -38.22 6.49 23.07
N SER A 34 -39.25 6.42 22.20
CA SER A 34 -39.06 6.13 20.76
C SER A 34 -40.26 6.62 19.97
N ASP A 35 -40.07 6.91 18.68
CA ASP A 35 -41.12 7.18 17.70
C ASP A 35 -41.74 5.90 17.11
N VAL A 36 -41.11 4.73 17.38
CA VAL A 36 -41.59 3.44 16.90
C VAL A 36 -42.67 2.88 17.80
N LYS A 37 -43.85 2.59 17.23
CA LYS A 37 -44.96 1.94 17.95
C LYS A 37 -44.61 0.47 18.25
N ASP A 38 -45.02 -0.01 19.41
CA ASP A 38 -44.82 -1.41 19.85
C ASP A 38 -43.34 -1.86 19.89
N ILE A 39 -42.47 -1.00 20.43
CA ILE A 39 -41.06 -1.32 20.61
C ILE A 39 -40.83 -2.11 21.89
N ASP A 40 -39.92 -3.11 21.84
CA ASP A 40 -39.51 -3.86 23.03
C ASP A 40 -38.76 -2.96 24.02
N ILE A 41 -38.89 -3.25 25.33
CA ILE A 41 -38.20 -2.52 26.41
C ILE A 41 -36.66 -2.62 26.22
N ASN A 42 -36.15 -3.76 25.75
CA ASN A 42 -34.77 -3.98 25.50
C ASN A 42 -34.54 -4.27 23.99
N VAL A 43 -33.87 -3.36 23.32
CA VAL A 43 -33.63 -3.44 21.89
C VAL A 43 -32.15 -3.77 21.62
N TYR A 44 -31.90 -4.75 20.77
CA TYR A 44 -30.57 -5.00 20.21
C TYR A 44 -30.27 -3.91 19.19
N PHE A 45 -29.13 -3.25 19.36
CA PHE A 45 -28.66 -2.29 18.38
C PHE A 45 -27.30 -2.68 17.83
N VAL A 46 -27.00 -2.23 16.60
CA VAL A 46 -25.74 -2.42 15.90
C VAL A 46 -25.33 -1.12 15.23
N GLY A 47 -24.04 -0.86 15.20
CA GLY A 47 -23.51 0.34 14.55
C GLY A 47 -22.04 0.58 14.88
N ASN A 48 -21.50 1.67 14.36
CA ASN A 48 -20.15 2.12 14.70
C ASN A 48 -20.25 3.21 15.76
N PHE A 49 -19.58 2.98 16.88
CA PHE A 49 -19.64 3.89 18.02
C PHE A 49 -18.23 4.15 18.54
N ILE A 50 -18.07 5.27 19.20
CA ILE A 50 -16.86 5.60 19.91
C ILE A 50 -17.23 5.92 21.35
N ASP A 51 -16.55 5.21 22.25
CA ASP A 51 -16.70 5.39 23.69
C ASP A 51 -18.14 5.25 24.22
N LEU A 52 -18.88 4.23 23.72
CA LEU A 52 -20.15 3.87 24.36
C LEU A 52 -19.90 3.37 25.77
N ARG A 53 -20.55 4.02 26.73
CA ARG A 53 -20.42 3.66 28.16
C ARG A 53 -21.71 3.01 28.67
N ILE A 54 -21.53 1.85 29.27
CA ILE A 54 -22.61 1.14 29.94
C ILE A 54 -23.19 2.04 31.04
N LYS A 55 -24.52 2.08 31.16
CA LYS A 55 -25.32 2.92 32.06
C LYS A 55 -25.45 4.38 31.64
N SER A 56 -24.95 4.79 30.49
CA SER A 56 -25.21 6.11 29.92
C SER A 56 -26.41 6.08 28.99
N ASN A 57 -27.08 7.24 28.89
CA ASN A 57 -28.26 7.41 28.04
C ASN A 57 -27.84 7.91 26.66
N TYR A 58 -28.42 7.32 25.62
CA TYR A 58 -28.19 7.67 24.23
C TYR A 58 -29.47 7.89 23.47
N ILE A 59 -29.46 8.80 22.51
CA ILE A 59 -30.46 8.92 21.46
C ILE A 59 -29.81 8.32 20.19
N MET A 60 -30.36 7.24 19.70
CA MET A 60 -29.89 6.54 18.51
C MET A 60 -30.88 6.73 17.39
N LYS A 61 -30.44 7.16 16.20
CA LYS A 61 -31.24 7.30 14.98
C LYS A 61 -30.84 6.24 13.98
N GLY A 62 -31.83 5.63 13.34
CA GLY A 62 -31.53 4.52 12.40
C GLY A 62 -32.82 3.81 11.95
N GLU A 63 -32.64 2.55 11.57
CA GLU A 63 -33.73 1.71 11.09
C GLU A 63 -33.66 0.28 11.66
N PHE A 64 -34.80 -0.39 11.73
CA PHE A 64 -34.85 -1.79 12.11
C PHE A 64 -34.45 -2.68 10.91
N ILE A 65 -33.45 -3.52 11.11
CA ILE A 65 -33.02 -4.55 10.17
C ILE A 65 -33.25 -5.94 10.76
N THR A 66 -33.47 -6.94 9.92
CA THR A 66 -33.56 -8.35 10.34
C THR A 66 -32.31 -9.08 9.92
N HIS A 67 -31.47 -9.42 10.89
CA HIS A 67 -30.28 -10.22 10.63
C HIS A 67 -30.66 -11.72 10.56
N PRO A 68 -30.20 -12.48 9.53
CA PRO A 68 -30.61 -13.88 9.34
C PRO A 68 -30.35 -14.80 10.54
N LYS A 69 -29.31 -14.50 11.34
CA LYS A 69 -28.88 -15.31 12.49
C LYS A 69 -29.29 -14.73 13.86
N TYR A 70 -29.42 -13.38 13.96
CA TYR A 70 -29.57 -12.70 15.25
C TYR A 70 -30.92 -11.98 15.40
N GLY A 71 -31.83 -12.11 14.42
CA GLY A 71 -33.16 -11.55 14.47
C GLY A 71 -33.22 -10.05 14.27
N LYS A 72 -34.24 -9.39 14.83
CA LYS A 72 -34.51 -7.97 14.67
C LYS A 72 -33.52 -7.14 15.49
N GLN A 73 -32.84 -6.21 14.82
CA GLN A 73 -31.85 -5.30 15.41
C GLN A 73 -32.07 -3.88 14.90
N PHE A 74 -31.75 -2.88 15.72
CA PHE A 74 -31.74 -1.50 15.30
C PHE A 74 -30.38 -1.10 14.75
N SER A 75 -30.30 -0.85 13.45
CA SER A 75 -29.09 -0.38 12.78
C SER A 75 -28.97 1.12 12.99
N VAL A 76 -27.98 1.52 13.78
CA VAL A 76 -27.76 2.91 14.16
C VAL A 76 -26.94 3.60 13.09
N SER A 77 -27.51 4.63 12.48
CA SER A 77 -26.83 5.51 11.51
C SER A 77 -26.14 6.67 12.20
N SER A 78 -26.77 7.22 13.26
CA SER A 78 -26.17 8.26 14.09
C SER A 78 -26.62 8.11 15.54
N TYR A 79 -25.84 8.61 16.49
CA TYR A 79 -26.17 8.58 17.89
C TYR A 79 -25.69 9.85 18.59
N GLU A 80 -26.41 10.21 19.65
CA GLU A 80 -26.03 11.30 20.56
C GLU A 80 -26.11 10.79 22.00
N VAL A 81 -25.25 11.32 22.85
CA VAL A 81 -25.40 11.08 24.27
C VAL A 81 -26.50 11.98 24.76
N ALA A 82 -27.56 11.39 25.29
CA ALA A 82 -28.62 12.17 25.88
C ALA A 82 -28.12 12.85 27.16
N ILE A 83 -28.12 14.17 27.19
CA ILE A 83 -27.83 14.92 28.40
C ILE A 83 -28.86 14.48 29.44
N PRO A 84 -28.45 13.99 30.61
CA PRO A 84 -29.38 13.49 31.60
C PRO A 84 -30.23 14.65 32.14
N THR A 85 -31.53 14.39 32.23
CA THR A 85 -32.52 15.38 32.73
C THR A 85 -33.03 15.05 34.11
N LYS A 86 -32.92 13.79 34.53
CA LYS A 86 -33.38 13.37 35.87
C LYS A 86 -32.25 13.46 36.88
N LYS A 87 -32.57 13.85 38.11
CA LYS A 87 -31.60 14.05 39.20
C LYS A 87 -30.61 12.89 39.39
N GLU A 88 -31.11 11.65 39.42
CA GLU A 88 -30.27 10.45 39.62
C GLU A 88 -29.29 10.21 38.45
N GLU A 89 -29.77 10.48 37.24
CA GLU A 89 -28.96 10.36 36.04
C GLU A 89 -27.86 11.44 35.98
N ILE A 90 -28.18 12.68 36.38
CA ILE A 90 -27.22 13.80 36.46
C ILE A 90 -26.13 13.50 37.49
N ILE A 91 -26.49 12.93 38.64
CA ILE A 91 -25.54 12.54 39.69
C ILE A 91 -24.55 11.50 39.13
N THR A 92 -25.08 10.46 38.49
CA THR A 92 -24.25 9.39 37.87
C THR A 92 -23.34 9.97 36.83
N PHE A 93 -23.82 10.88 35.97
CA PHE A 93 -23.04 11.53 34.92
C PHE A 93 -21.93 12.40 35.49
N LEU A 94 -22.20 13.29 36.43
CA LEU A 94 -21.21 14.18 37.04
C LEU A 94 -20.22 13.47 37.95
N SER A 95 -20.48 12.22 38.33
CA SER A 95 -19.58 11.39 39.17
C SER A 95 -18.73 10.41 38.36
N CYS A 96 -18.83 10.37 37.05
CA CYS A 96 -18.00 9.51 36.21
C CYS A 96 -16.54 10.03 36.12
N ASP A 97 -15.62 9.18 35.66
CA ASP A 97 -14.19 9.47 35.65
C ASP A 97 -13.75 10.70 34.82
N MET A 98 -14.64 11.26 34.02
CA MET A 98 -14.39 12.51 33.27
C MET A 98 -14.35 13.74 34.19
N PHE A 99 -15.06 13.70 35.29
CA PHE A 99 -15.18 14.84 36.18
C PHE A 99 -14.33 14.72 37.43
N PRO A 100 -13.75 15.82 37.93
CA PRO A 100 -12.84 15.80 39.09
C PRO A 100 -13.62 15.70 40.42
N ILE A 101 -14.84 15.15 40.41
CA ILE A 101 -15.73 15.04 41.57
C ILE A 101 -16.32 13.63 41.70
N GLY A 102 -16.49 13.18 42.92
CA GLY A 102 -17.22 11.92 43.19
C GLY A 102 -18.70 12.13 43.46
N GLU A 103 -19.42 11.00 43.60
CA GLU A 103 -20.87 10.93 43.77
C GLU A 103 -21.44 11.85 44.87
N LYS A 104 -20.79 11.93 46.04
CA LYS A 104 -21.23 12.82 47.14
C LYS A 104 -21.19 14.31 46.77
N THR A 105 -20.24 14.70 45.92
CA THR A 105 -20.17 16.12 45.47
C THR A 105 -21.17 16.35 44.35
N ALA A 106 -21.32 15.43 43.43
CA ALA A 106 -22.35 15.48 42.39
C ALA A 106 -23.76 15.56 42.99
N GLN A 107 -24.03 14.76 44.01
CA GLN A 107 -25.31 14.82 44.77
C GLN A 107 -25.56 16.22 45.31
N LYS A 108 -24.58 16.87 45.97
CA LYS A 108 -24.75 18.24 46.50
C LYS A 108 -25.01 19.26 45.42
N ILE A 109 -24.39 19.15 44.26
CA ILE A 109 -24.65 20.04 43.13
C ILE A 109 -26.10 19.88 42.66
N VAL A 110 -26.53 18.63 42.47
CA VAL A 110 -27.91 18.34 42.02
C VAL A 110 -28.98 18.69 43.06
N ASP A 111 -28.65 18.58 44.33
CA ASP A 111 -29.55 19.01 45.41
C ASP A 111 -29.84 20.52 45.36
N VAL A 112 -28.88 21.34 44.93
CA VAL A 112 -29.02 22.80 44.82
C VAL A 112 -29.71 23.19 43.50
N PHE A 113 -29.36 22.60 42.36
CA PHE A 113 -29.84 23.05 41.06
C PHE A 113 -30.95 22.16 40.45
N GLY A 114 -31.19 21.00 41.05
CA GLY A 114 -32.22 20.06 40.59
C GLY A 114 -31.97 19.51 39.22
N GLU A 115 -33.01 19.34 38.44
CA GLU A 115 -32.97 18.83 37.07
C GLU A 115 -32.31 19.80 36.07
N LYS A 116 -32.19 21.08 36.43
CA LYS A 116 -31.52 22.10 35.60
C LYS A 116 -30.03 22.25 35.88
N THR A 117 -29.41 21.34 36.62
CA THR A 117 -28.02 21.41 37.03
C THR A 117 -27.09 21.66 35.87
N ILE A 118 -27.22 20.92 34.77
CA ILE A 118 -26.30 21.03 33.61
C ILE A 118 -26.49 22.35 32.89
N GLU A 119 -27.75 22.76 32.63
CA GLU A 119 -28.07 24.08 32.04
C GLU A 119 -27.49 25.22 32.90
N THR A 120 -27.72 25.17 34.20
CA THR A 120 -27.25 26.19 35.14
C THR A 120 -25.73 26.32 35.17
N ILE A 121 -25.02 25.20 35.06
CA ILE A 121 -23.52 25.20 34.99
C ILE A 121 -23.06 25.77 33.66
N LEU A 122 -23.69 25.39 32.55
CA LEU A 122 -23.34 25.86 31.22
C LEU A 122 -23.63 27.32 31.00
N ASP A 123 -24.71 27.84 31.57
CA ASP A 123 -25.07 29.27 31.52
C ASP A 123 -24.05 30.13 32.25
N ASN A 124 -23.65 29.73 33.46
CA ASN A 124 -22.60 30.43 34.21
C ASN A 124 -21.93 29.50 35.23
N LYS A 125 -20.63 29.21 35.01
CA LYS A 125 -19.85 28.35 35.91
C LYS A 125 -19.77 28.86 37.35
N ASP A 126 -19.92 30.19 37.57
CA ASP A 126 -19.84 30.78 38.90
C ASP A 126 -21.03 30.37 39.79
N ASN A 127 -22.11 29.82 39.22
CA ASN A 127 -23.18 29.21 40.00
C ASN A 127 -22.69 28.06 40.90
N LEU A 128 -21.61 27.37 40.48
CA LEU A 128 -20.98 26.30 41.27
C LEU A 128 -20.28 26.82 42.54
N LEU A 129 -20.04 28.12 42.65
CA LEU A 129 -19.50 28.74 43.90
C LEU A 129 -20.47 28.61 45.07
N LEU A 130 -21.75 28.39 44.78
CA LEU A 130 -22.77 28.15 45.84
C LEU A 130 -22.58 26.79 46.51
N ILE A 131 -21.77 25.91 45.98
CA ILE A 131 -21.54 24.55 46.52
C ILE A 131 -20.41 24.60 47.55
N PRO A 132 -20.67 24.29 48.82
CA PRO A 132 -19.65 24.33 49.88
C PRO A 132 -18.49 23.40 49.61
N ARG A 133 -17.22 23.89 49.75
CA ARG A 133 -15.96 23.13 49.60
C ARG A 133 -15.67 22.70 48.18
N LEU A 134 -16.23 23.29 47.14
CA LEU A 134 -15.83 23.09 45.75
C LEU A 134 -14.78 24.13 45.40
N SER A 135 -13.57 23.69 45.06
CA SER A 135 -12.47 24.61 44.71
C SER A 135 -12.66 25.20 43.31
N LYS A 136 -12.18 26.42 43.12
CA LYS A 136 -12.28 27.13 41.85
C LYS A 136 -11.65 26.29 40.67
N GLU A 137 -10.56 25.63 40.93
CA GLU A 137 -9.93 24.71 39.96
C GLU A 137 -10.86 23.57 39.53
N LYS A 138 -11.62 23.00 40.47
CA LYS A 138 -12.59 21.95 40.14
C LYS A 138 -13.81 22.52 39.39
N ILE A 139 -14.23 23.73 39.70
CA ILE A 139 -15.31 24.45 39.01
C ILE A 139 -14.91 24.63 37.54
N ASP A 140 -13.72 25.18 37.30
CA ASP A 140 -13.21 25.38 35.93
C ASP A 140 -13.13 24.06 35.16
N LYS A 141 -12.58 23.01 35.76
CA LYS A 141 -12.51 21.68 35.13
C LYS A 141 -13.89 21.07 34.83
N ILE A 142 -14.86 21.21 35.73
CA ILE A 142 -16.25 20.71 35.50
C ILE A 142 -16.86 21.45 34.30
N TYR A 143 -16.72 22.75 34.26
CA TYR A 143 -17.25 23.59 33.20
C TYR A 143 -16.60 23.24 31.85
N ASP A 144 -15.28 23.16 31.81
CA ASP A 144 -14.53 22.84 30.60
C ASP A 144 -14.90 21.46 30.03
N VAL A 145 -15.06 20.46 30.92
CA VAL A 145 -15.49 19.11 30.52
C VAL A 145 -16.92 19.13 29.97
N LEU A 146 -17.83 19.83 30.57
CA LEU A 146 -19.23 19.97 30.09
C LEU A 146 -19.30 20.69 28.75
N CYS A 147 -18.58 21.81 28.61
CA CYS A 147 -18.53 22.57 27.36
C CYS A 147 -17.93 21.72 26.22
N ASN A 148 -16.80 21.06 26.47
CA ASN A 148 -16.17 20.19 25.48
C ASN A 148 -17.07 19.01 25.08
N TYR A 149 -17.76 18.43 26.06
CA TYR A 149 -18.67 17.30 25.83
C TYR A 149 -19.85 17.70 24.94
N GLN A 150 -20.53 18.82 25.28
CA GLN A 150 -21.62 19.36 24.49
C GLN A 150 -21.17 19.75 23.09
N TYR A 151 -20.02 20.42 22.99
CA TYR A 151 -19.45 20.84 21.72
C TYR A 151 -19.14 19.64 20.83
N THR A 152 -18.44 18.63 21.36
CA THR A 152 -18.03 17.43 20.61
C THR A 152 -19.26 16.69 20.06
N SER A 153 -20.28 16.47 20.91
CA SER A 153 -21.49 15.76 20.50
C SER A 153 -22.25 16.52 19.40
N LYS A 154 -22.40 17.84 19.54
CA LYS A 154 -23.06 18.68 18.53
C LYS A 154 -22.27 18.69 17.22
N THR A 155 -20.97 18.89 17.29
CA THR A 155 -20.11 18.95 16.10
C THR A 155 -20.07 17.63 15.33
N VAL A 156 -20.03 16.50 16.03
CA VAL A 156 -20.13 15.18 15.38
C VAL A 156 -21.48 15.01 14.68
N MET A 157 -22.58 15.47 15.28
CA MET A 157 -23.90 15.47 14.64
C MET A 157 -23.92 16.35 13.39
N ASP A 158 -23.41 17.57 13.48
CA ASP A 158 -23.36 18.49 12.35
C ASP A 158 -22.56 17.88 11.20
N LEU A 159 -21.40 17.26 11.48
CA LEU A 159 -20.60 16.55 10.48
C LEU A 159 -21.30 15.33 9.88
N THR A 160 -21.97 14.53 10.70
CA THR A 160 -22.73 13.36 10.18
C THR A 160 -23.91 13.80 9.34
N SER A 161 -24.56 14.91 9.67
CA SER A 161 -25.63 15.50 8.85
C SER A 161 -25.10 16.06 7.52
N LEU A 162 -23.83 16.47 7.47
CA LEU A 162 -23.13 16.83 6.24
C LEU A 162 -22.71 15.61 5.39
N GLY A 163 -22.83 14.37 5.90
CA GLY A 163 -22.55 13.15 5.15
C GLY A 163 -21.28 12.41 5.57
N PHE A 164 -20.53 12.91 6.55
CA PHE A 164 -19.39 12.16 7.10
C PHE A 164 -19.87 10.93 7.89
N SER A 165 -19.13 9.83 7.82
CA SER A 165 -19.33 8.72 8.74
C SER A 165 -19.00 9.16 10.18
N SER A 166 -19.62 8.50 11.18
CA SER A 166 -19.34 8.82 12.59
C SER A 166 -17.86 8.71 12.95
N LYS A 167 -17.13 7.78 12.32
CA LYS A 167 -15.68 7.59 12.52
C LYS A 167 -14.88 8.77 11.98
N GLU A 168 -15.20 9.22 10.77
CA GLU A 168 -14.54 10.39 10.16
C GLU A 168 -14.82 11.65 10.95
N ALA A 169 -16.09 11.88 11.30
CA ALA A 169 -16.52 13.02 12.11
C ALA A 169 -15.73 13.12 13.42
N LEU A 170 -15.53 12.00 14.09
CA LEU A 170 -14.78 11.98 15.34
C LEU A 170 -13.27 12.17 15.14
N ASN A 171 -12.71 11.60 14.10
CA ASN A 171 -11.31 11.86 13.75
C ASN A 171 -11.08 13.36 13.49
N ILE A 172 -11.98 13.99 12.74
CA ILE A 172 -11.94 15.43 12.46
C ILE A 172 -12.05 16.24 13.76
N VAL A 173 -13.05 15.95 14.60
CA VAL A 173 -13.26 16.69 15.86
C VAL A 173 -12.11 16.47 16.84
N SER A 174 -11.55 15.26 16.93
CA SER A 174 -10.41 14.97 17.80
C SER A 174 -9.18 15.81 17.46
N LYS A 175 -8.96 16.06 16.16
CA LYS A 175 -7.81 16.82 15.67
C LYS A 175 -8.01 18.34 15.78
N TYR A 176 -9.19 18.85 15.47
CA TYR A 176 -9.43 20.30 15.37
C TYR A 176 -10.24 20.90 16.51
N GLN A 177 -10.83 20.05 17.34
CA GLN A 177 -11.60 20.45 18.52
C GLN A 177 -12.62 21.57 18.20
N ASN A 178 -12.66 22.64 19.00
CA ASN A 178 -13.58 23.78 18.87
C ASN A 178 -13.43 24.60 17.56
N LYS A 179 -12.42 24.34 16.74
CA LYS A 179 -12.22 25.00 15.44
C LYS A 179 -12.74 24.18 14.26
N THR A 180 -13.35 23.01 14.53
CA THR A 180 -13.76 22.06 13.49
C THR A 180 -14.71 22.68 12.48
N MET A 181 -15.85 23.20 12.95
CA MET A 181 -16.87 23.73 12.04
C MET A 181 -16.42 24.99 11.32
N ASP A 182 -15.66 25.87 12.00
CA ASP A 182 -15.11 27.09 11.37
C ASP A 182 -14.19 26.71 10.19
N LYS A 183 -13.27 25.75 10.39
CA LYS A 183 -12.39 25.28 9.34
C LYS A 183 -13.15 24.63 8.17
N ILE A 184 -14.14 23.81 8.48
CA ILE A 184 -14.93 23.11 7.43
C ILE A 184 -15.75 24.11 6.62
N THR A 185 -16.37 25.07 7.29
CA THR A 185 -17.15 26.12 6.62
C THR A 185 -16.26 27.02 5.77
N ASP A 186 -15.05 27.34 6.26
CA ASP A 186 -14.08 28.12 5.51
C ASP A 186 -13.58 27.36 4.28
N ASN A 187 -13.11 26.12 4.43
CA ASN A 187 -12.62 25.32 3.32
C ASN A 187 -12.61 23.81 3.63
N ILE A 188 -13.67 23.08 3.31
CA ILE A 188 -13.74 21.63 3.55
C ILE A 188 -12.59 20.83 2.88
N TYR A 189 -12.05 21.31 1.78
CA TYR A 189 -11.01 20.58 1.01
C TYR A 189 -9.67 20.45 1.75
N PHE A 190 -9.44 21.19 2.86
CA PHE A 190 -8.25 20.99 3.67
C PHE A 190 -8.15 19.57 4.27
N LEU A 191 -9.29 18.87 4.42
CA LEU A 191 -9.34 17.50 4.92
C LEU A 191 -8.60 16.51 4.03
N ILE A 192 -8.46 16.81 2.74
CA ILE A 192 -7.71 15.99 1.77
C ILE A 192 -6.23 16.03 2.10
N ASP A 193 -5.68 17.21 2.35
CA ASP A 193 -4.25 17.38 2.63
C ASP A 193 -3.89 17.03 4.09
N GLU A 194 -4.76 17.36 5.06
CA GLU A 194 -4.45 17.22 6.48
C GLU A 194 -4.86 15.87 7.09
N LEU A 195 -5.87 15.18 6.53
CA LEU A 195 -6.38 13.89 7.02
C LEU A 195 -6.33 12.77 5.97
N ASP A 196 -5.73 13.03 4.79
CA ASP A 196 -5.63 12.09 3.67
C ASP A 196 -7.00 11.51 3.25
N MET A 197 -8.05 12.38 3.29
CA MET A 197 -9.39 11.99 2.90
C MET A 197 -9.56 11.99 1.39
N ASN A 198 -10.46 11.14 0.89
CA ASN A 198 -10.71 10.98 -0.53
C ASN A 198 -11.37 12.24 -1.12
N PHE A 199 -10.78 12.81 -2.20
CA PHE A 199 -11.33 13.98 -2.87
C PHE A 199 -12.79 13.79 -3.29
N LYS A 200 -13.14 12.63 -3.88
CA LYS A 200 -14.50 12.39 -4.38
C LYS A 200 -15.55 12.45 -3.28
N GLU A 201 -15.26 11.88 -2.12
CA GLU A 201 -16.15 11.89 -0.96
C GLU A 201 -16.31 13.31 -0.40
N ILE A 202 -15.22 14.05 -0.28
CA ILE A 202 -15.25 15.45 0.18
C ILE A 202 -15.96 16.35 -0.84
N ASP A 203 -15.72 16.17 -2.13
CA ASP A 203 -16.33 16.96 -3.20
C ASP A 203 -17.85 16.71 -3.28
N GLU A 204 -18.30 15.47 -3.08
CA GLU A 204 -19.72 15.11 -3.01
C GLU A 204 -20.41 15.80 -1.82
N ILE A 205 -19.79 15.80 -0.65
CA ILE A 205 -20.30 16.51 0.54
C ILE A 205 -20.34 18.02 0.27
N ALA A 206 -19.29 18.59 -0.29
CA ALA A 206 -19.17 20.02 -0.57
C ALA A 206 -20.28 20.50 -1.52
N LEU A 207 -20.48 19.81 -2.62
CA LEU A 207 -21.45 20.18 -3.64
C LEU A 207 -22.90 19.93 -3.17
N ASN A 208 -23.20 18.74 -2.66
CA ASN A 208 -24.57 18.32 -2.39
C ASN A 208 -25.09 18.84 -1.04
N ASN A 209 -24.25 18.96 -0.01
CA ASN A 209 -24.70 19.23 1.35
C ASN A 209 -24.27 20.61 1.89
N MET A 210 -23.20 21.19 1.33
CA MET A 210 -22.75 22.52 1.72
C MET A 210 -23.06 23.61 0.68
N GLY A 211 -23.52 23.22 -0.53
CA GLY A 211 -23.85 24.17 -1.58
C GLY A 211 -22.64 24.93 -2.15
N VAL A 212 -21.46 24.30 -2.13
CA VAL A 212 -20.26 24.86 -2.76
C VAL A 212 -20.47 24.94 -4.27
N ASP A 213 -20.16 26.08 -4.87
CA ASP A 213 -20.29 26.27 -6.31
C ASP A 213 -19.29 25.42 -7.10
N GLU A 214 -19.69 24.91 -8.26
CA GLU A 214 -18.81 24.09 -9.10
C GLU A 214 -17.54 24.82 -9.53
N LEU A 215 -17.57 26.15 -9.65
CA LEU A 215 -16.46 27.02 -9.99
C LEU A 215 -15.78 27.67 -8.77
N ASP A 216 -16.13 27.24 -7.55
CA ASP A 216 -15.48 27.70 -6.33
C ASP A 216 -13.97 27.46 -6.41
N GLU A 217 -13.19 28.48 -6.13
CA GLU A 217 -11.74 28.44 -6.25
C GLU A 217 -11.10 27.35 -5.37
N ARG A 218 -11.61 27.14 -4.14
CA ARG A 218 -11.13 26.12 -3.20
C ARG A 218 -11.31 24.72 -3.79
N ARG A 219 -12.47 24.49 -4.39
CA ARG A 219 -12.79 23.25 -5.12
C ARG A 219 -11.84 23.04 -6.31
N LEU A 220 -11.70 24.07 -7.17
CA LEU A 220 -10.85 23.97 -8.35
C LEU A 220 -9.37 23.71 -8.03
N LEU A 221 -8.84 24.31 -6.94
CA LEU A 221 -7.49 24.03 -6.45
C LEU A 221 -7.33 22.57 -6.05
N ALA A 222 -8.28 22.05 -5.26
CA ALA A 222 -8.26 20.65 -4.81
C ALA A 222 -8.47 19.66 -5.96
N LEU A 223 -9.43 19.94 -6.86
CA LEU A 223 -9.71 19.14 -8.05
C LEU A 223 -8.49 19.04 -8.96
N THR A 224 -7.80 20.17 -9.19
CA THR A 224 -6.61 20.19 -10.05
C THR A 224 -5.51 19.28 -9.49
N ILE A 225 -5.20 19.38 -8.20
CA ILE A 225 -4.23 18.50 -7.54
C ILE A 225 -4.67 17.02 -7.59
N TYR A 226 -5.97 16.75 -7.35
CA TYR A 226 -6.51 15.39 -7.43
C TYR A 226 -6.35 14.79 -8.83
N VAL A 227 -6.71 15.55 -9.89
CA VAL A 227 -6.58 15.11 -11.28
C VAL A 227 -5.12 14.88 -11.64
N MET A 228 -4.22 15.80 -11.26
CA MET A 228 -2.78 15.63 -11.49
C MET A 228 -2.24 14.37 -10.80
N LYS A 229 -2.57 14.14 -9.52
CA LYS A 229 -2.17 12.92 -8.80
C LYS A 229 -2.69 11.66 -9.49
N SER A 230 -3.96 11.66 -9.91
CA SER A 230 -4.56 10.51 -10.58
C SER A 230 -3.90 10.19 -11.92
N LEU A 231 -3.65 11.20 -12.75
CA LEU A 231 -2.99 11.04 -14.05
C LEU A 231 -1.54 10.58 -13.92
N CYS A 232 -0.79 11.18 -12.99
CA CYS A 232 0.59 10.75 -12.71
C CYS A 232 0.62 9.28 -12.30
N PHE A 233 -0.25 8.87 -11.36
CA PHE A 233 -0.30 7.49 -10.88
C PHE A 233 -0.75 6.50 -11.98
N GLU A 234 -1.78 6.83 -12.76
CA GLU A 234 -2.30 5.96 -13.82
C GLU A 234 -1.26 5.68 -14.92
N ASN A 235 -0.48 6.68 -15.30
CA ASN A 235 0.50 6.60 -16.39
C ASN A 235 1.93 6.31 -15.89
N GLY A 236 2.20 6.53 -14.61
CA GLY A 236 3.55 6.51 -14.04
C GLY A 236 4.37 7.75 -14.38
N ASP A 237 3.71 8.85 -14.75
CA ASP A 237 4.33 10.12 -15.16
C ASP A 237 4.79 10.94 -13.94
N THR A 238 5.83 11.75 -14.09
CA THR A 238 6.27 12.73 -13.09
C THR A 238 5.87 14.15 -13.44
N TYR A 239 5.51 14.42 -14.71
CA TYR A 239 4.92 15.67 -15.16
C TYR A 239 3.78 15.43 -16.15
N LEU A 240 2.99 16.46 -16.39
CA LEU A 240 1.84 16.45 -17.28
C LEU A 240 1.86 17.69 -18.16
N PHE A 241 1.11 17.64 -19.26
CA PHE A 241 0.84 18.81 -20.09
C PHE A 241 -0.52 19.42 -19.77
N PHE A 242 -0.69 20.72 -20.07
CA PHE A 242 -1.92 21.46 -19.81
C PHE A 242 -3.17 20.76 -20.37
N ASP A 243 -3.15 20.34 -21.63
CA ASP A 243 -4.31 19.75 -22.30
C ASP A 243 -4.76 18.44 -21.65
N GLU A 244 -3.83 17.64 -21.15
CA GLU A 244 -4.16 16.39 -20.45
C GLU A 244 -4.90 16.66 -19.14
N ILE A 245 -4.44 17.64 -18.38
CA ILE A 245 -5.06 18.03 -17.12
C ILE A 245 -6.42 18.67 -17.39
N TYR A 246 -6.49 19.61 -18.35
CA TYR A 246 -7.71 20.30 -18.71
C TYR A 246 -8.82 19.35 -19.18
N ASN A 247 -8.50 18.44 -20.10
CA ASN A 247 -9.45 17.45 -20.61
C ASN A 247 -9.96 16.50 -19.52
N ASN A 248 -9.16 16.22 -18.49
CA ASN A 248 -9.60 15.40 -17.36
C ASN A 248 -10.38 16.20 -16.31
N ILE A 249 -10.08 17.47 -16.09
CA ILE A 249 -10.88 18.37 -15.25
C ILE A 249 -12.29 18.57 -15.85
N LEU A 250 -12.40 18.67 -17.18
CA LEU A 250 -13.69 18.78 -17.87
C LEU A 250 -14.64 17.60 -17.58
N LYS A 251 -14.15 16.44 -17.18
CA LYS A 251 -15.00 15.31 -16.74
C LYS A 251 -15.71 15.57 -15.41
N TYR A 252 -15.19 16.47 -14.59
CA TYR A 252 -15.73 16.85 -13.27
C TYR A 252 -16.41 18.23 -13.27
N ASN A 253 -16.01 19.07 -14.21
CA ASN A 253 -16.58 20.42 -14.40
C ASN A 253 -16.57 20.79 -15.88
N HIS A 254 -17.72 20.67 -16.52
CA HIS A 254 -17.87 20.92 -17.97
C HIS A 254 -17.84 22.41 -18.34
N THR A 255 -17.93 23.32 -17.38
CA THR A 255 -18.10 24.77 -17.59
C THR A 255 -16.83 25.58 -17.36
N ILE A 256 -15.75 24.95 -16.87
CA ILE A 256 -14.50 25.65 -16.61
C ILE A 256 -13.84 26.10 -17.92
N SER A 257 -13.41 27.37 -17.99
CA SER A 257 -12.63 27.85 -19.13
C SER A 257 -11.13 27.59 -18.95
N ALA A 258 -10.40 27.59 -20.08
CA ALA A 258 -8.93 27.41 -20.03
C ALA A 258 -8.25 28.54 -19.22
N GLU A 259 -8.70 29.78 -19.40
CA GLU A 259 -8.15 30.95 -18.67
C GLU A 259 -8.37 30.82 -17.15
N LYS A 260 -9.53 30.28 -16.73
CA LYS A 260 -9.77 30.04 -15.29
C LYS A 260 -8.84 28.97 -14.76
N LEU A 261 -8.57 27.92 -15.52
CA LEU A 261 -7.64 26.87 -15.12
C LEU A 261 -6.19 27.38 -15.08
N GLU A 262 -5.77 28.21 -16.03
CA GLU A 262 -4.45 28.87 -15.99
C GLU A 262 -4.29 29.71 -14.72
N TYR A 263 -5.31 30.47 -14.35
CA TYR A 263 -5.33 31.21 -13.08
C TYR A 263 -5.15 30.28 -11.87
N ILE A 264 -5.84 29.13 -11.85
CA ILE A 264 -5.69 28.11 -10.79
C ILE A 264 -4.25 27.59 -10.74
N PHE A 265 -3.64 27.30 -11.90
CA PHE A 265 -2.24 26.86 -11.95
C PHE A 265 -1.28 27.92 -11.44
N MET A 266 -1.45 29.20 -11.79
CA MET A 266 -0.62 30.26 -11.27
C MET A 266 -0.69 30.34 -9.74
N LYS A 267 -1.89 30.14 -9.17
CA LYS A 267 -2.08 30.13 -7.74
C LYS A 267 -1.42 28.92 -7.06
N LEU A 268 -1.62 27.71 -7.60
CA LEU A 268 -0.97 26.50 -7.10
C LEU A 268 0.56 26.58 -7.16
N ASN A 269 1.11 27.20 -8.21
CA ASN A 269 2.54 27.41 -8.35
C ASN A 269 3.07 28.44 -7.32
N LYS A 270 2.33 29.55 -7.12
CA LYS A 270 2.64 30.55 -6.08
C LYS A 270 2.62 29.92 -4.68
N ASP A 271 1.64 29.06 -4.41
CA ASP A 271 1.49 28.34 -3.14
C ASP A 271 2.47 27.15 -3.01
N ARG A 272 3.34 26.96 -4.00
CA ARG A 272 4.36 25.90 -4.04
C ARG A 272 3.78 24.49 -3.92
N LYS A 273 2.57 24.27 -4.41
CA LYS A 273 1.97 22.92 -4.50
C LYS A 273 2.36 22.23 -5.80
N ILE A 274 2.56 22.99 -6.85
CA ILE A 274 3.05 22.53 -8.14
C ILE A 274 4.29 23.34 -8.55
N VAL A 275 4.98 22.87 -9.60
CA VAL A 275 6.06 23.58 -10.28
C VAL A 275 5.75 23.57 -11.78
N ILE A 276 5.88 24.72 -12.43
CA ILE A 276 5.69 24.87 -13.87
C ILE A 276 7.03 25.25 -14.48
N VAL A 277 7.49 24.42 -15.42
CA VAL A 277 8.71 24.66 -16.20
C VAL A 277 8.36 24.52 -17.66
N GLU A 278 8.43 25.60 -18.41
CA GLU A 278 7.98 25.68 -19.81
C GLU A 278 6.51 25.23 -19.94
N ASP A 279 6.23 24.15 -20.68
CA ASP A 279 4.92 23.56 -20.87
C ASP A 279 4.64 22.35 -19.98
N ARG A 280 5.53 22.05 -19.03
CA ARG A 280 5.46 20.90 -18.11
C ARG A 280 4.94 21.31 -16.74
N TYR A 281 3.91 20.61 -16.27
CA TYR A 281 3.26 20.81 -14.97
C TYR A 281 3.58 19.66 -14.04
N TYR A 282 4.29 19.94 -12.96
CA TYR A 282 4.73 18.95 -11.98
C TYR A 282 3.96 19.11 -10.67
N LEU A 283 3.61 18.01 -10.03
CA LEU A 283 3.44 18.03 -8.59
C LEU A 283 4.82 18.31 -7.96
N LYS A 284 4.89 19.25 -7.01
CA LYS A 284 6.15 19.76 -6.44
C LYS A 284 7.12 18.65 -6.01
N HIS A 285 6.60 17.63 -5.33
CA HIS A 285 7.42 16.53 -4.80
C HIS A 285 8.12 15.72 -5.90
N PHE A 286 7.55 15.58 -7.09
CA PHE A 286 8.22 14.89 -8.20
C PHE A 286 9.34 15.75 -8.79
N TYR A 287 9.09 17.04 -9.00
CA TYR A 287 10.12 17.94 -9.47
C TYR A 287 11.33 18.00 -8.53
N GLU A 288 11.06 18.15 -7.23
CA GLU A 288 12.11 18.18 -6.20
C GLU A 288 12.85 16.83 -6.09
N ALA A 289 12.14 15.71 -6.28
CA ALA A 289 12.75 14.38 -6.24
C ALA A 289 13.70 14.15 -7.42
N GLU A 290 13.27 14.43 -8.65
CA GLU A 290 14.10 14.25 -9.85
C GLU A 290 15.31 15.19 -9.84
N THR A 291 15.12 16.46 -9.48
CA THR A 291 16.21 17.43 -9.33
C THR A 291 17.23 16.95 -8.30
N TYR A 292 16.76 16.51 -7.12
CA TYR A 292 17.65 16.01 -6.07
C TYR A 292 18.42 14.76 -6.49
N ILE A 293 17.76 13.81 -7.17
CA ILE A 293 18.43 12.61 -7.71
C ILE A 293 19.56 13.02 -8.66
N ALA A 294 19.25 13.93 -9.59
CA ALA A 294 20.24 14.43 -10.55
C ALA A 294 21.43 15.11 -9.88
N ASP A 295 21.17 16.02 -8.91
CA ASP A 295 22.22 16.73 -8.15
C ASP A 295 23.11 15.75 -7.37
N LYS A 296 22.50 14.81 -6.63
CA LYS A 296 23.25 13.88 -5.79
C LYS A 296 24.07 12.90 -6.59
N LEU A 297 23.52 12.34 -7.67
CA LEU A 297 24.24 11.37 -8.51
C LEU A 297 25.36 12.03 -9.30
N SER A 298 25.13 13.23 -9.84
CA SER A 298 26.20 14.00 -10.51
C SER A 298 27.34 14.30 -9.54
N PHE A 299 27.01 14.78 -8.33
CA PHE A 299 28.01 15.01 -7.30
C PHE A 299 28.82 13.75 -6.95
N LEU A 300 28.19 12.60 -6.80
CA LEU A 300 28.86 11.33 -6.50
C LEU A 300 29.73 10.87 -7.67
N ASN A 301 29.25 11.05 -8.90
CA ASN A 301 29.95 10.63 -10.12
C ASN A 301 31.22 11.46 -10.37
N ASP A 302 31.22 12.73 -9.98
CA ASP A 302 32.37 13.65 -10.12
C ASP A 302 33.49 13.40 -9.10
N ILE A 303 33.25 12.64 -8.04
CA ILE A 303 34.27 12.29 -7.07
C ILE A 303 35.32 11.37 -7.71
N THR A 304 36.52 11.89 -7.89
CA THR A 304 37.62 11.12 -8.44
C THR A 304 38.21 10.16 -7.42
N ASN A 305 38.19 8.88 -7.74
CA ASN A 305 38.82 7.83 -6.93
C ASN A 305 40.18 7.42 -7.47
N ARG A 306 41.09 7.06 -6.55
CA ARG A 306 42.36 6.44 -6.95
C ARG A 306 42.11 4.99 -7.43
N LYS A 307 42.55 4.66 -8.62
CA LYS A 307 42.58 3.27 -9.10
C LYS A 307 43.40 2.41 -8.14
N LEU A 308 42.81 1.31 -7.68
CA LEU A 308 43.48 0.41 -6.76
C LEU A 308 44.53 -0.45 -7.49
N PRO A 309 45.79 -0.40 -7.09
CA PRO A 309 46.79 -1.29 -7.64
C PRO A 309 46.46 -2.75 -7.28
N LYS A 310 46.69 -3.71 -8.17
CA LYS A 310 46.48 -5.15 -7.96
C LYS A 310 45.02 -5.61 -7.91
N LEU A 311 44.02 -4.77 -8.30
CA LEU A 311 42.63 -5.20 -8.32
C LEU A 311 42.41 -6.41 -9.25
N GLU A 312 43.06 -6.45 -10.39
CA GLU A 312 43.00 -7.58 -11.34
C GLU A 312 43.47 -8.89 -10.70
N GLN A 313 44.62 -8.85 -10.04
CA GLN A 313 45.16 -10.02 -9.35
C GLN A 313 44.19 -10.51 -8.24
N LYS A 314 43.57 -9.59 -7.54
CA LYS A 314 42.54 -9.92 -6.50
C LYS A 314 41.29 -10.56 -7.09
N ILE A 315 40.87 -10.16 -8.28
CA ILE A 315 39.78 -10.81 -9.00
C ILE A 315 40.17 -12.22 -9.39
N GLU A 316 41.38 -12.43 -9.94
CA GLU A 316 41.89 -13.76 -10.27
C GLU A 316 42.02 -14.67 -9.04
N ASP A 317 42.48 -14.14 -7.92
CA ASP A 317 42.56 -14.88 -6.65
C ASP A 317 41.15 -15.31 -6.17
N LEU A 318 40.16 -14.44 -6.37
CA LEU A 318 38.78 -14.74 -6.05
C LEU A 318 38.17 -15.81 -6.99
N GLU A 319 38.49 -15.77 -8.26
CA GLU A 319 38.11 -16.80 -9.23
C GLU A 319 38.60 -18.18 -8.80
N LYS A 320 39.91 -18.28 -8.45
CA LYS A 320 40.55 -19.53 -7.99
C LYS A 320 39.88 -20.02 -6.70
N LEU A 321 39.64 -19.12 -5.74
CA LEU A 321 39.04 -19.45 -4.44
C LEU A 321 37.63 -20.01 -4.56
N ASN A 322 36.80 -19.45 -5.44
CA ASN A 322 35.43 -19.85 -5.64
C ASN A 322 35.24 -20.90 -6.76
N ASN A 323 36.30 -21.28 -7.46
CA ASN A 323 36.25 -22.13 -8.66
C ASN A 323 35.26 -21.62 -9.71
N ILE A 324 35.30 -20.32 -9.97
CA ILE A 324 34.45 -19.60 -10.93
C ILE A 324 35.37 -18.81 -11.85
N VAL A 325 35.02 -18.71 -13.12
CA VAL A 325 35.67 -17.82 -14.09
C VAL A 325 34.69 -16.74 -14.48
N TYR A 326 35.06 -15.46 -14.26
CA TYR A 326 34.27 -14.32 -14.72
C TYR A 326 34.64 -13.98 -16.15
N ASP A 327 33.67 -13.66 -17.00
CA ASP A 327 33.96 -13.10 -18.31
C ASP A 327 34.50 -11.66 -18.23
N ASP A 328 34.93 -11.11 -19.36
CA ASP A 328 35.54 -9.78 -19.42
C ASP A 328 34.54 -8.67 -18.99
N VAL A 329 33.24 -8.82 -19.31
CA VAL A 329 32.19 -7.86 -18.94
C VAL A 329 31.92 -7.93 -17.43
N GLN A 330 31.87 -9.13 -16.87
CA GLN A 330 31.72 -9.32 -15.43
C GLN A 330 32.92 -8.77 -14.66
N LYS A 331 34.14 -9.01 -15.15
CA LYS A 331 35.38 -8.42 -14.59
C LYS A 331 35.32 -6.89 -14.65
N SER A 332 34.86 -6.34 -15.76
CA SER A 332 34.68 -4.89 -15.91
C SER A 332 33.66 -4.34 -14.90
N ALA A 333 32.53 -5.03 -14.71
CA ALA A 333 31.52 -4.66 -13.73
C ALA A 333 32.08 -4.64 -12.30
N ILE A 334 32.81 -5.67 -11.91
CA ILE A 334 33.46 -5.76 -10.59
C ILE A 334 34.51 -4.64 -10.44
N LYS A 335 35.34 -4.40 -11.43
CA LYS A 335 36.38 -3.34 -11.40
C LYS A 335 35.75 -1.97 -11.23
N LYS A 336 34.72 -1.65 -12.01
CA LYS A 336 34.02 -0.35 -11.92
C LYS A 336 33.31 -0.20 -10.58
N ALA A 337 32.59 -1.20 -10.09
CA ALA A 337 31.92 -1.15 -8.80
C ALA A 337 32.86 -0.90 -7.61
N ILE A 338 34.11 -1.34 -7.71
CA ILE A 338 35.14 -1.10 -6.68
C ILE A 338 35.79 0.29 -6.84
N ASN A 339 36.07 0.72 -8.08
CA ASN A 339 36.75 1.97 -8.33
C ASN A 339 35.84 3.20 -8.31
N ASP A 340 34.71 3.12 -8.98
CA ASP A 340 33.82 4.27 -9.18
C ASP A 340 32.86 4.48 -7.99
N ASN A 341 32.31 5.69 -7.84
CA ASN A 341 31.36 5.95 -6.76
C ASN A 341 29.92 5.65 -7.16
N VAL A 342 29.59 5.74 -8.44
CA VAL A 342 28.29 5.35 -8.96
C VAL A 342 28.50 4.47 -10.18
N VAL A 343 27.86 3.32 -10.21
CA VAL A 343 27.86 2.42 -11.37
C VAL A 343 26.52 1.71 -11.48
N ILE A 344 26.08 1.50 -12.72
CA ILE A 344 24.87 0.75 -13.03
C ILE A 344 25.28 -0.59 -13.69
N ILE A 345 24.76 -1.68 -13.16
CA ILE A 345 24.94 -3.02 -13.70
C ILE A 345 23.57 -3.53 -14.14
N THR A 346 23.36 -3.65 -15.44
CA THR A 346 22.10 -4.13 -15.99
C THR A 346 22.29 -5.43 -16.76
N GLY A 347 21.30 -6.31 -16.68
CA GLY A 347 21.33 -7.58 -17.41
C GLY A 347 20.09 -8.42 -17.12
N GLY A 348 19.75 -9.28 -18.05
CA GLY A 348 18.64 -10.20 -17.92
C GLY A 348 18.83 -11.26 -16.81
N PRO A 349 17.85 -12.12 -16.60
CA PRO A 349 17.97 -13.22 -15.66
C PRO A 349 19.04 -14.20 -16.14
N GLY A 350 19.83 -14.75 -15.21
CA GLY A 350 20.90 -15.71 -15.53
C GLY A 350 22.21 -15.12 -15.99
N THR A 351 22.34 -13.79 -16.10
CA THR A 351 23.60 -13.12 -16.47
C THR A 351 24.63 -13.01 -15.34
N GLY A 352 24.35 -13.59 -14.17
CA GLY A 352 25.28 -13.62 -13.05
C GLY A 352 25.27 -12.40 -12.15
N LYS A 353 24.24 -11.52 -12.20
CA LYS A 353 24.14 -10.33 -11.33
C LYS A 353 24.43 -10.63 -9.86
N THR A 354 23.79 -11.64 -9.30
CA THR A 354 23.95 -12.01 -7.89
C THR A 354 25.36 -12.54 -7.57
N THR A 355 25.98 -13.23 -8.52
CA THR A 355 27.37 -13.71 -8.43
C THR A 355 28.34 -12.52 -8.40
N ILE A 356 28.09 -11.51 -9.23
CA ILE A 356 28.87 -10.27 -9.28
C ILE A 356 28.71 -9.49 -7.97
N ILE A 357 27.49 -9.35 -7.44
CA ILE A 357 27.25 -8.69 -6.14
C ILE A 357 28.09 -9.38 -5.04
N LYS A 358 28.09 -10.70 -4.99
CA LYS A 358 28.89 -11.46 -4.01
C LYS A 358 30.39 -11.19 -4.16
N ALA A 359 30.89 -11.12 -5.40
CA ALA A 359 32.28 -10.80 -5.67
C ALA A 359 32.65 -9.37 -5.23
N ILE A 360 31.82 -8.41 -5.59
CA ILE A 360 31.99 -6.99 -5.23
C ILE A 360 32.07 -6.82 -3.71
N VAL A 361 31.11 -7.38 -2.98
CA VAL A 361 31.07 -7.30 -1.52
C VAL A 361 32.32 -7.86 -0.89
N ARG A 362 32.75 -9.05 -1.32
CA ARG A 362 33.93 -9.71 -0.78
C ARG A 362 35.21 -8.94 -1.06
N LEU A 363 35.38 -8.46 -2.30
CA LEU A 363 36.54 -7.62 -2.68
C LEU A 363 36.54 -6.29 -1.93
N TYR A 364 35.38 -5.65 -1.74
CA TYR A 364 35.27 -4.40 -0.98
C TYR A 364 35.72 -4.61 0.47
N GLN A 365 35.26 -5.67 1.14
CA GLN A 365 35.68 -6.01 2.49
C GLN A 365 37.19 -6.27 2.58
N GLU A 366 37.76 -7.00 1.62
CA GLU A 366 39.18 -7.33 1.63
C GLU A 366 40.06 -6.10 1.38
N LEU A 367 39.72 -5.30 0.36
CA LEU A 367 40.55 -4.17 -0.10
C LEU A 367 40.49 -2.98 0.87
N PHE A 368 39.32 -2.69 1.43
CA PHE A 368 39.11 -1.55 2.32
C PHE A 368 39.10 -1.93 3.80
N LYS A 369 39.27 -3.22 4.12
CA LYS A 369 39.15 -3.78 5.48
C LYS A 369 37.81 -3.40 6.12
N ALA A 370 36.76 -3.30 5.29
CA ALA A 370 35.46 -2.86 5.69
C ALA A 370 34.72 -3.93 6.50
N HIS A 371 34.10 -3.51 7.61
CA HIS A 371 33.20 -4.36 8.37
C HIS A 371 31.86 -4.52 7.64
N GLN A 372 31.09 -5.55 7.99
CA GLN A 372 29.76 -5.78 7.40
C GLN A 372 28.81 -4.60 7.62
N ASP A 373 28.96 -3.88 8.72
CA ASP A 373 28.13 -2.73 9.09
C ASP A 373 28.41 -1.48 8.22
N GLU A 374 29.46 -1.51 7.40
CA GLU A 374 29.78 -0.42 6.46
C GLU A 374 29.16 -0.64 5.08
N ILE A 375 28.51 -1.79 4.87
CA ILE A 375 27.91 -2.19 3.58
C ILE A 375 26.41 -2.37 3.77
N ALA A 376 25.60 -1.67 2.98
CA ALA A 376 24.17 -1.91 2.90
C ALA A 376 23.81 -2.65 1.62
N LEU A 377 23.15 -3.81 1.76
CA LEU A 377 22.56 -4.55 0.67
C LEU A 377 21.05 -4.31 0.70
N LEU A 378 20.52 -3.66 -0.33
CA LEU A 378 19.16 -3.16 -0.35
C LEU A 378 18.38 -3.68 -1.55
N ALA A 379 17.08 -3.88 -1.38
CA ALA A 379 16.16 -4.18 -2.47
C ALA A 379 14.78 -3.53 -2.24
N PRO A 380 13.97 -3.34 -3.29
CA PRO A 380 12.61 -2.80 -3.15
C PRO A 380 11.68 -3.74 -2.38
N THR A 381 11.87 -5.05 -2.49
CA THR A 381 10.99 -6.07 -1.91
C THR A 381 11.72 -6.94 -0.87
N GLY A 382 10.95 -7.44 0.13
CA GLY A 382 11.49 -8.34 1.14
C GLY A 382 12.08 -9.63 0.56
N ARG A 383 11.45 -10.15 -0.48
CA ARG A 383 11.88 -11.38 -1.17
C ARG A 383 13.21 -11.21 -1.89
N ALA A 384 13.40 -10.10 -2.60
CA ALA A 384 14.67 -9.78 -3.22
C ALA A 384 15.79 -9.59 -2.18
N ALA A 385 15.48 -8.90 -1.08
CA ALA A 385 16.42 -8.73 0.04
C ALA A 385 16.80 -10.09 0.67
N LYS A 386 15.81 -10.97 0.94
CA LYS A 386 16.07 -12.32 1.49
C LYS A 386 16.97 -13.13 0.57
N ARG A 387 16.69 -13.13 -0.75
CA ARG A 387 17.50 -13.81 -1.76
C ARG A 387 18.94 -13.29 -1.80
N MET A 388 19.12 -11.98 -1.73
CA MET A 388 20.43 -11.35 -1.68
C MET A 388 21.20 -11.78 -0.44
N MET A 389 20.56 -11.83 0.73
CA MET A 389 21.14 -12.32 1.98
C MET A 389 21.57 -13.79 1.89
N GLU A 390 20.72 -14.66 1.34
CA GLU A 390 21.02 -16.09 1.16
C GLU A 390 22.24 -16.32 0.25
N THR A 391 22.40 -15.48 -0.78
CA THR A 391 23.51 -15.64 -1.76
C THR A 391 24.81 -15.04 -1.26
N THR A 392 24.76 -13.86 -0.62
CA THR A 392 25.95 -13.12 -0.20
C THR A 392 26.43 -13.52 1.21
N GLY A 393 25.54 -14.06 2.03
CA GLY A 393 25.78 -14.30 3.46
C GLY A 393 25.79 -13.03 4.32
N ILE A 394 25.46 -11.85 3.73
CA ILE A 394 25.41 -10.56 4.42
C ILE A 394 23.96 -10.14 4.63
N LYS A 395 23.68 -9.53 5.77
CA LYS A 395 22.36 -9.00 6.11
C LYS A 395 21.91 -7.99 5.06
N SER A 396 20.76 -8.26 4.46
CA SER A 396 20.11 -7.37 3.49
C SER A 396 18.77 -6.88 4.03
N SER A 397 18.27 -5.80 3.49
CA SER A 397 17.05 -5.16 3.95
C SER A 397 16.25 -4.58 2.79
N THR A 398 14.97 -4.35 3.00
CA THR A 398 14.20 -3.51 2.08
C THR A 398 14.59 -2.05 2.28
N ILE A 399 14.49 -1.25 1.19
CA ILE A 399 14.77 0.20 1.24
C ILE A 399 13.89 0.88 2.30
N HIS A 400 12.60 0.55 2.37
CA HIS A 400 11.69 1.12 3.37
C HIS A 400 12.13 0.83 4.81
N LYS A 401 12.57 -0.39 5.10
CA LYS A 401 13.09 -0.77 6.42
C LYS A 401 14.42 -0.08 6.72
N TYR A 402 15.29 0.04 5.74
CA TYR A 402 16.58 0.73 5.85
C TYR A 402 16.42 2.21 6.17
N LEU A 403 15.41 2.86 5.60
CA LEU A 403 15.10 4.27 5.83
C LEU A 403 14.20 4.50 7.05
N GLY A 404 13.74 3.44 7.73
CA GLY A 404 12.87 3.55 8.91
C GLY A 404 11.52 4.18 8.56
N TRP A 405 10.76 3.53 7.66
CA TRP A 405 9.42 3.98 7.30
C TRP A 405 8.48 3.94 8.50
N ASP A 406 7.95 5.10 8.88
CA ASP A 406 6.92 5.26 9.88
C ASP A 406 5.55 5.37 9.19
N LYS A 407 4.70 4.37 9.43
CA LYS A 407 3.39 4.25 8.79
C LYS A 407 2.40 5.31 9.32
N ASP A 408 2.49 5.64 10.61
CA ASP A 408 1.55 6.58 11.24
C ASP A 408 1.88 8.02 10.86
N ALA A 409 3.17 8.32 10.75
CA ALA A 409 3.65 9.62 10.31
C ALA A 409 3.74 9.77 8.78
N ASN A 410 3.56 8.67 8.01
CA ASN A 410 3.71 8.61 6.55
C ASN A 410 5.04 9.23 6.06
N LYS A 411 6.15 8.92 6.73
CA LYS A 411 7.48 9.46 6.40
C LYS A 411 8.61 8.54 6.81
N PHE A 412 9.78 8.79 6.25
CA PHE A 412 11.02 8.12 6.63
C PHE A 412 11.69 8.83 7.82
N SER A 413 12.19 8.05 8.80
CA SER A 413 12.96 8.59 9.93
C SER A 413 14.38 8.96 9.52
N THR A 414 14.94 8.28 8.51
CA THR A 414 16.25 8.55 7.94
C THR A 414 16.14 9.57 6.80
N ASN A 415 17.00 10.59 6.81
CA ASN A 415 16.98 11.70 5.86
C ASN A 415 18.35 12.40 5.80
N GLU A 416 18.47 13.52 5.10
CA GLU A 416 19.72 14.28 4.95
C GLU A 416 20.35 14.74 6.27
N TYR A 417 19.52 15.01 7.29
CA TYR A 417 19.97 15.46 8.62
C TYR A 417 20.37 14.31 9.52
N ASN A 418 19.86 13.11 9.22
CA ASN A 418 20.14 11.87 9.97
C ASN A 418 20.36 10.72 8.99
N PRO A 419 21.45 10.73 8.19
CA PRO A 419 21.73 9.67 7.22
C PRO A 419 22.26 8.42 7.89
N ASN A 420 22.02 7.28 7.26
CA ASN A 420 22.58 6.00 7.67
C ASN A 420 24.11 5.97 7.57
N PRO A 421 24.80 5.19 8.41
CA PRO A 421 26.27 5.27 8.55
C PRO A 421 27.07 4.56 7.45
N GLU A 422 26.44 3.68 6.65
CA GLU A 422 27.11 2.85 5.67
C GLU A 422 27.81 3.69 4.58
N ARG A 423 28.90 3.14 4.03
CA ARG A 423 29.73 3.80 3.02
C ARG A 423 29.64 3.15 1.64
N TYR A 424 29.11 1.94 1.57
CA TYR A 424 28.96 1.18 0.35
C TYR A 424 27.53 0.64 0.25
N ILE A 425 26.81 1.12 -0.73
CA ILE A 425 25.39 0.80 -0.90
C ILE A 425 25.24 0.01 -2.22
N ILE A 426 24.68 -1.18 -2.13
CA ILE A 426 24.29 -1.97 -3.30
C ILE A 426 22.77 -2.10 -3.30
N VAL A 427 22.16 -1.68 -4.39
CA VAL A 427 20.70 -1.78 -4.58
C VAL A 427 20.41 -2.74 -5.70
N ASP A 428 19.74 -3.84 -5.41
CA ASP A 428 19.29 -4.81 -6.41
C ASP A 428 17.82 -4.56 -6.81
N GLU A 429 17.40 -5.08 -7.96
CA GLU A 429 16.05 -4.90 -8.54
C GLU A 429 15.64 -3.42 -8.71
N VAL A 430 16.58 -2.57 -9.14
CA VAL A 430 16.37 -1.11 -9.30
C VAL A 430 15.27 -0.79 -10.31
N SER A 431 14.95 -1.68 -11.25
CA SER A 431 13.82 -1.51 -12.18
C SER A 431 12.48 -1.27 -11.49
N MET A 432 12.32 -1.76 -10.24
CA MET A 432 11.11 -1.60 -9.45
C MET A 432 11.06 -0.29 -8.62
N LEU A 433 12.11 0.53 -8.64
CA LEU A 433 12.16 1.76 -7.85
C LEU A 433 11.45 2.91 -8.54
N ASP A 434 10.55 3.54 -7.81
CA ASP A 434 9.96 4.82 -8.19
C ASP A 434 10.85 6.01 -7.82
N THR A 435 10.52 7.17 -8.39
CA THR A 435 11.28 8.41 -8.20
C THR A 435 11.33 8.84 -6.73
N LEU A 436 10.22 8.74 -5.99
CA LEU A 436 10.16 9.22 -4.60
C LEU A 436 10.98 8.36 -3.64
N VAL A 437 10.85 7.03 -3.75
CA VAL A 437 11.61 6.09 -2.92
C VAL A 437 13.10 6.19 -3.22
N PHE A 438 13.49 6.35 -4.49
CA PHE A 438 14.90 6.51 -4.85
C PHE A 438 15.48 7.85 -4.36
N SER A 439 14.71 8.94 -4.47
CA SER A 439 15.09 10.23 -3.88
C SER A 439 15.26 10.13 -2.37
N ALA A 440 14.32 9.45 -1.68
CA ALA A 440 14.41 9.24 -0.25
C ALA A 440 15.64 8.40 0.14
N LEU A 441 15.99 7.37 -0.64
CA LEU A 441 17.21 6.59 -0.43
C LEU A 441 18.46 7.47 -0.52
N LEU A 442 18.55 8.29 -1.56
CA LEU A 442 19.70 9.19 -1.75
C LEU A 442 19.79 10.28 -0.67
N LYS A 443 18.66 10.71 -0.10
CA LYS A 443 18.61 11.60 1.07
C LYS A 443 19.04 10.91 2.35
N GLY A 444 18.76 9.61 2.48
CA GLY A 444 19.06 8.83 3.67
C GLY A 444 20.49 8.27 3.75
N ILE A 445 21.34 8.52 2.77
CA ILE A 445 22.74 8.08 2.74
C ILE A 445 23.72 9.27 2.87
N LYS A 446 24.93 9.00 3.34
CA LYS A 446 25.97 10.01 3.48
C LYS A 446 26.35 10.67 2.15
N ARG A 447 27.06 11.77 2.23
CA ARG A 447 27.45 12.55 1.05
C ARG A 447 28.47 11.82 0.16
N ASP A 448 29.41 11.10 0.76
CA ASP A 448 30.59 10.48 0.13
C ASP A 448 30.52 8.95 0.11
N VAL A 449 29.42 8.38 -0.35
CA VAL A 449 29.21 6.93 -0.44
C VAL A 449 29.46 6.41 -1.84
N LYS A 450 29.72 5.11 -1.93
CA LYS A 450 29.69 4.38 -3.20
C LYS A 450 28.32 3.73 -3.37
N VAL A 451 27.74 3.87 -4.56
CA VAL A 451 26.41 3.34 -4.89
C VAL A 451 26.49 2.46 -6.13
N VAL A 452 26.13 1.20 -5.98
CA VAL A 452 26.02 0.24 -7.09
C VAL A 452 24.53 -0.07 -7.30
N LEU A 453 24.05 0.24 -8.49
CA LEU A 453 22.66 0.02 -8.89
C LEU A 453 22.60 -1.21 -9.80
N VAL A 454 21.86 -2.23 -9.39
CA VAL A 454 21.73 -3.49 -10.13
C VAL A 454 20.27 -3.70 -10.51
N GLY A 455 20.03 -4.05 -11.77
CA GLY A 455 18.66 -4.25 -12.23
C GLY A 455 18.59 -4.85 -13.63
N ASP A 456 17.36 -4.99 -14.11
CA ASP A 456 17.09 -5.44 -15.47
C ASP A 456 16.25 -4.38 -16.18
N TYR A 457 16.85 -3.69 -17.12
CA TYR A 457 16.25 -2.61 -17.93
C TYR A 457 14.97 -3.04 -18.67
N TYR A 458 14.89 -4.32 -19.06
CA TYR A 458 13.79 -4.86 -19.85
C TYR A 458 12.61 -5.38 -19.00
N GLN A 459 12.78 -5.49 -17.70
CA GLN A 459 11.67 -5.82 -16.80
C GLN A 459 10.69 -4.67 -16.64
N LEU A 460 9.54 -4.97 -16.01
CA LEU A 460 8.53 -3.98 -15.67
C LEU A 460 9.13 -2.83 -14.84
N PRO A 461 8.80 -1.58 -15.15
CA PRO A 461 9.16 -0.45 -14.30
C PRO A 461 8.41 -0.50 -12.96
N SER A 462 8.70 0.47 -12.09
CA SER A 462 7.95 0.69 -10.84
C SER A 462 6.45 0.77 -11.09
N VAL A 463 5.65 0.37 -10.10
CA VAL A 463 4.18 0.58 -10.16
C VAL A 463 3.86 2.07 -9.96
N ALA A 464 4.58 2.74 -9.04
CA ALA A 464 4.47 4.17 -8.82
C ALA A 464 5.25 4.98 -9.89
N GLU A 465 5.19 6.30 -9.76
CA GLU A 465 5.61 7.27 -10.75
C GLU A 465 7.15 7.27 -10.95
N GLY A 466 7.55 7.51 -12.20
CA GLY A 466 8.94 7.53 -12.64
C GLY A 466 9.44 6.23 -13.25
N GLN A 467 10.63 6.28 -13.84
CA GLN A 467 11.32 5.17 -14.47
C GLN A 467 12.83 5.27 -14.24
N VAL A 468 13.22 5.36 -12.97
CA VAL A 468 14.58 5.71 -12.53
C VAL A 468 15.68 4.96 -13.31
N LEU A 469 15.64 3.63 -13.33
CA LEU A 469 16.70 2.85 -14.00
C LEU A 469 16.84 3.20 -15.49
N LYS A 470 15.71 3.39 -16.17
CA LYS A 470 15.69 3.76 -17.60
C LYS A 470 16.28 5.16 -17.79
N ASP A 471 15.84 6.14 -17.03
CA ASP A 471 16.31 7.51 -17.15
C ASP A 471 17.80 7.64 -16.87
N LEU A 472 18.30 6.91 -15.86
CA LEU A 472 19.73 6.86 -15.55
C LEU A 472 20.56 6.27 -16.69
N ILE A 473 20.10 5.17 -17.28
CA ILE A 473 20.79 4.52 -18.42
C ILE A 473 20.74 5.43 -19.65
N ASP A 474 19.57 5.93 -19.99
CA ASP A 474 19.35 6.77 -21.18
C ASP A 474 20.01 8.16 -21.07
N SER A 475 20.40 8.58 -19.86
CA SER A 475 21.15 9.84 -19.66
C SER A 475 22.58 9.77 -20.20
N GLU A 476 23.17 8.59 -20.29
CA GLU A 476 24.55 8.34 -20.67
C GLU A 476 25.61 9.05 -19.80
N VAL A 477 25.19 9.57 -18.64
CA VAL A 477 26.04 10.31 -17.69
C VAL A 477 26.77 9.38 -16.74
N ILE A 478 26.11 8.31 -16.32
CA ILE A 478 26.64 7.34 -15.36
C ILE A 478 27.12 6.11 -16.11
N ASP A 479 28.25 5.55 -15.68
CA ASP A 479 28.78 4.32 -16.27
C ASP A 479 27.81 3.14 -16.13
N VAL A 480 27.44 2.56 -17.27
CA VAL A 480 26.53 1.41 -17.37
C VAL A 480 27.26 0.18 -17.90
N ILE A 481 27.16 -0.93 -17.20
CA ILE A 481 27.65 -2.23 -17.64
C ILE A 481 26.49 -3.12 -18.03
N HIS A 482 26.44 -3.50 -19.31
CA HIS A 482 25.44 -4.42 -19.85
C HIS A 482 25.94 -5.85 -19.81
N LEU A 483 25.41 -6.70 -18.93
CA LEU A 483 25.71 -8.11 -18.85
C LEU A 483 24.96 -8.88 -19.95
N ASN A 484 25.63 -9.29 -20.97
CA ASN A 484 25.02 -9.95 -22.13
C ASN A 484 25.23 -11.48 -22.14
N CYS A 485 26.24 -11.99 -21.42
CA CYS A 485 26.52 -13.43 -21.38
C CYS A 485 25.56 -14.16 -20.42
N LEU A 486 25.07 -15.31 -20.83
CA LEU A 486 24.13 -16.14 -20.11
C LEU A 486 24.86 -17.32 -19.48
N TYR A 487 24.82 -17.41 -18.15
CA TYR A 487 25.44 -18.50 -17.37
C TYR A 487 24.40 -19.46 -16.80
N ARG A 488 23.09 -19.22 -17.06
CA ARG A 488 22.00 -20.08 -16.60
C ARG A 488 21.92 -21.32 -17.47
N GLN A 489 22.38 -22.43 -16.90
CA GLN A 489 22.09 -23.82 -17.27
C GLN A 489 22.01 -24.12 -18.76
N ASN A 490 22.99 -24.89 -19.23
CA ASN A 490 23.06 -25.55 -20.54
C ASN A 490 23.01 -24.59 -21.75
N GLU A 491 24.04 -24.61 -22.54
CA GLU A 491 23.98 -24.23 -23.94
C GLU A 491 22.73 -24.90 -24.53
N GLY A 492 21.64 -24.10 -24.79
CA GLY A 492 20.41 -24.60 -25.39
C GLY A 492 19.09 -24.29 -24.68
N SER A 493 19.02 -23.48 -23.58
CA SER A 493 17.75 -23.09 -22.99
C SER A 493 16.92 -22.19 -23.93
N TYR A 494 15.75 -22.67 -24.34
CA TYR A 494 14.85 -21.91 -25.21
C TYR A 494 14.17 -20.77 -24.46
N ILE A 495 13.92 -20.88 -23.15
CA ILE A 495 13.39 -19.78 -22.33
C ILE A 495 14.26 -18.54 -22.47
N THR A 496 15.57 -18.71 -22.50
CA THR A 496 16.52 -17.63 -22.66
C THR A 496 16.50 -17.04 -24.06
N THR A 497 16.47 -17.90 -25.09
CA THR A 497 16.34 -17.49 -26.50
C THR A 497 15.05 -16.69 -26.69
N LEU A 498 13.92 -17.18 -26.17
CA LEU A 498 12.63 -16.51 -26.24
C LEU A 498 12.66 -15.14 -25.52
N ALA A 499 13.37 -15.02 -24.40
CA ALA A 499 13.53 -13.75 -23.71
C ALA A 499 14.27 -12.71 -24.60
N HIS A 500 15.28 -13.14 -25.36
CA HIS A 500 15.95 -12.28 -26.34
C HIS A 500 15.04 -11.93 -27.52
N GLU A 501 14.35 -12.90 -28.10
CA GLU A 501 13.40 -12.66 -29.20
C GLU A 501 12.31 -11.65 -28.78
N ILE A 502 11.81 -11.72 -27.53
CA ILE A 502 10.85 -10.78 -27.00
C ILE A 502 11.47 -9.40 -26.80
N LYS A 503 12.69 -9.32 -26.25
CA LYS A 503 13.43 -8.07 -26.09
C LYS A 503 13.61 -7.36 -27.42
N ASP A 504 13.98 -8.11 -28.45
CA ASP A 504 14.26 -7.57 -29.78
C ASP A 504 12.98 -7.43 -30.63
N LYS A 505 11.82 -7.87 -30.11
CA LYS A 505 10.48 -7.87 -30.75
C LYS A 505 10.43 -8.72 -32.04
N GLU A 506 11.36 -9.64 -32.18
CA GLU A 506 11.52 -10.52 -33.33
C GLU A 506 11.32 -11.97 -32.93
N LEU A 507 10.08 -12.44 -32.98
CA LEU A 507 9.76 -13.85 -32.69
C LEU A 507 10.05 -14.73 -33.91
N SER A 508 10.87 -15.76 -33.71
CA SER A 508 11.03 -16.85 -34.69
C SER A 508 9.84 -17.80 -34.60
N GLU A 509 9.51 -18.50 -35.68
CA GLU A 509 8.40 -19.52 -35.65
C GLU A 509 8.67 -20.68 -34.67
N SER A 510 9.89 -20.77 -34.17
CA SER A 510 10.29 -21.80 -33.21
C SER A 510 9.56 -21.67 -31.85
N PHE A 511 8.97 -20.52 -31.53
CA PHE A 511 8.16 -20.35 -30.32
C PHE A 511 6.90 -21.26 -30.31
N LEU A 512 6.46 -21.76 -31.44
CA LEU A 512 5.36 -22.74 -31.54
C LEU A 512 5.83 -24.19 -31.34
N THR A 513 7.15 -24.42 -31.37
CA THR A 513 7.73 -25.74 -31.26
C THR A 513 8.06 -26.07 -29.81
N LYS A 514 7.57 -27.21 -29.33
CA LYS A 514 7.93 -27.72 -28.00
C LYS A 514 9.42 -27.96 -27.88
N LYS A 515 10.02 -27.51 -26.77
CA LYS A 515 11.41 -27.73 -26.36
C LYS A 515 11.45 -28.43 -25.00
N ASP A 516 12.64 -28.76 -24.53
CA ASP A 516 12.80 -29.44 -23.24
C ASP A 516 12.31 -28.59 -22.06
N ASP A 517 12.61 -27.27 -22.13
CA ASP A 517 12.28 -26.27 -21.09
C ASP A 517 11.07 -25.39 -21.46
N TYR A 518 10.48 -25.55 -22.65
CA TYR A 518 9.47 -24.65 -23.15
C TYR A 518 8.37 -25.36 -23.94
N ASN A 519 7.11 -24.90 -23.77
CA ASN A 519 5.99 -25.32 -24.61
C ASN A 519 4.96 -24.21 -24.78
N PHE A 520 4.44 -24.03 -26.01
CA PHE A 520 3.26 -23.24 -26.30
C PHE A 520 2.10 -24.19 -26.60
N VAL A 521 1.00 -24.07 -25.83
CA VAL A 521 -0.20 -24.88 -26.00
C VAL A 521 -1.31 -24.00 -26.54
N GLU A 522 -1.52 -24.03 -27.84
CA GLU A 522 -2.57 -23.26 -28.51
C GLU A 522 -3.94 -23.82 -28.17
N CYS A 523 -4.86 -22.99 -27.70
CA CYS A 523 -6.25 -23.34 -27.43
C CYS A 523 -7.16 -22.11 -27.30
N ASP A 524 -8.47 -22.33 -27.48
CA ASP A 524 -9.48 -21.30 -27.30
C ASP A 524 -9.56 -20.84 -25.83
N LYS A 525 -10.00 -19.59 -25.64
CA LYS A 525 -10.04 -18.93 -24.32
C LYS A 525 -10.86 -19.70 -23.27
N GLU A 526 -11.90 -20.42 -23.66
CA GLU A 526 -12.74 -21.23 -22.79
C GLU A 526 -12.01 -22.49 -22.30
N LEU A 527 -11.04 -22.97 -23.07
CA LEU A 527 -10.27 -24.18 -22.76
C LEU A 527 -8.97 -23.88 -22.00
N VAL A 528 -8.56 -22.61 -21.86
CA VAL A 528 -7.29 -22.24 -21.20
C VAL A 528 -7.23 -22.75 -19.76
N THR A 529 -8.22 -22.42 -18.93
CA THR A 529 -8.24 -22.88 -17.52
C THR A 529 -8.25 -24.42 -17.40
N PRO A 530 -9.10 -25.18 -18.11
CA PRO A 530 -9.04 -26.66 -18.14
C PRO A 530 -7.68 -27.18 -18.61
N THR A 531 -7.08 -26.57 -19.62
CA THR A 531 -5.77 -26.97 -20.13
C THR A 531 -4.67 -26.77 -19.10
N ILE A 532 -4.65 -25.63 -18.39
CA ILE A 532 -3.71 -25.35 -17.29
C ILE A 532 -3.85 -26.42 -16.19
N ILE A 533 -5.08 -26.76 -15.79
CA ILE A 533 -5.34 -27.82 -14.78
C ILE A 533 -4.77 -29.16 -15.24
N ASN A 534 -4.98 -29.53 -16.51
CA ASN A 534 -4.45 -30.77 -17.07
C ASN A 534 -2.91 -30.78 -17.10
N ILE A 535 -2.29 -29.68 -17.50
CA ILE A 535 -0.83 -29.52 -17.49
C ILE A 535 -0.29 -29.70 -16.07
N ILE A 536 -0.86 -29.02 -15.09
CA ILE A 536 -0.44 -29.11 -13.69
C ILE A 536 -0.64 -30.53 -13.15
N THR A 537 -1.77 -31.17 -13.47
CA THR A 537 -2.01 -32.57 -13.08
C THR A 537 -0.95 -33.52 -13.64
N LYS A 538 -0.50 -33.30 -14.88
CA LYS A 538 0.61 -34.07 -15.48
C LYS A 538 1.95 -33.75 -14.84
N ALA A 539 2.18 -32.48 -14.47
CA ALA A 539 3.41 -32.07 -13.78
C ALA A 539 3.53 -32.71 -12.39
N ILE A 540 2.42 -32.73 -11.63
CA ILE A 540 2.36 -33.43 -10.32
C ILE A 540 2.69 -34.91 -10.47
N LYS A 541 2.13 -35.60 -11.50
CA LYS A 541 2.44 -37.00 -11.79
C LYS A 541 3.92 -37.23 -12.15
N LYS A 542 4.63 -36.21 -12.65
CA LYS A 542 6.06 -36.22 -12.94
C LYS A 542 6.94 -35.85 -11.74
N GLY A 543 6.35 -35.59 -10.57
CA GLY A 543 7.05 -35.30 -9.33
C GLY A 543 7.21 -33.82 -8.98
N TYR A 544 6.67 -32.90 -9.77
CA TYR A 544 6.65 -31.49 -9.38
C TYR A 544 5.74 -31.27 -8.18
N SER A 545 6.23 -30.56 -7.19
CA SER A 545 5.49 -30.12 -6.02
C SER A 545 4.73 -28.81 -6.30
N GLU A 546 3.73 -28.53 -5.49
CA GLU A 546 2.99 -27.25 -5.52
C GLU A 546 3.90 -26.02 -5.37
N LYS A 547 4.99 -26.17 -4.59
CA LYS A 547 5.98 -25.08 -4.37
C LYS A 547 6.75 -24.74 -5.64
N GLU A 548 6.91 -25.68 -6.53
CA GLU A 548 7.70 -25.53 -7.77
C GLU A 548 6.88 -24.99 -8.93
N ILE A 549 5.53 -25.01 -8.84
CA ILE A 549 4.63 -24.56 -9.90
C ILE A 549 4.02 -23.21 -9.54
N GLN A 550 4.11 -22.25 -10.47
CA GLN A 550 3.46 -20.96 -10.32
C GLN A 550 2.70 -20.58 -11.60
N VAL A 551 1.42 -20.26 -11.44
CA VAL A 551 0.63 -19.67 -12.53
C VAL A 551 0.73 -18.14 -12.41
N LEU A 552 1.07 -17.48 -13.53
CA LEU A 552 1.21 -16.01 -13.63
C LEU A 552 0.15 -15.47 -14.58
N ALA A 553 -0.69 -14.54 -14.13
CA ALA A 553 -1.69 -13.91 -14.99
C ALA A 553 -1.73 -12.38 -14.75
N PRO A 554 -2.06 -11.57 -15.78
CA PRO A 554 -2.02 -10.11 -15.64
C PRO A 554 -3.25 -9.51 -14.93
N MET A 555 -4.39 -10.22 -14.89
CA MET A 555 -5.67 -9.70 -14.41
C MET A 555 -6.33 -10.60 -13.37
N TYR A 556 -7.14 -9.98 -12.48
CA TYR A 556 -7.84 -10.69 -11.39
C TYR A 556 -9.21 -11.23 -11.83
N LYS A 557 -10.10 -10.33 -12.29
CA LYS A 557 -11.54 -10.63 -12.49
C LYS A 557 -11.86 -10.92 -13.96
N THR A 558 -11.42 -12.08 -14.46
CA THR A 558 -11.81 -12.60 -15.79
C THR A 558 -11.95 -14.11 -15.76
N LEU A 559 -12.46 -14.71 -16.83
CA LEU A 559 -12.60 -16.19 -16.96
C LEU A 559 -11.28 -16.91 -16.71
N ASN A 560 -10.16 -16.37 -17.22
CA ASN A 560 -8.81 -16.92 -17.05
C ASN A 560 -7.96 -16.07 -16.09
N GLY A 561 -8.63 -15.25 -15.24
CA GLY A 561 -7.98 -14.39 -14.29
C GLY A 561 -7.58 -15.10 -13.00
N ILE A 562 -6.79 -14.40 -12.21
CA ILE A 562 -6.18 -14.91 -10.97
C ILE A 562 -7.23 -15.50 -10.01
N ASP A 563 -8.36 -14.80 -9.80
CA ASP A 563 -9.37 -15.22 -8.84
C ASP A 563 -10.03 -16.55 -9.27
N ASN A 564 -10.36 -16.71 -10.55
CA ASN A 564 -10.93 -17.94 -11.07
C ASN A 564 -9.90 -19.07 -11.09
N LEU A 565 -8.67 -18.80 -11.54
CA LEU A 565 -7.57 -19.76 -11.50
C LEU A 565 -7.32 -20.29 -10.09
N ASN A 566 -7.27 -19.39 -9.08
CA ASN A 566 -7.07 -19.79 -7.69
C ASN A 566 -8.17 -20.72 -7.17
N LYS A 567 -9.44 -20.48 -7.53
CA LYS A 567 -10.55 -21.38 -7.16
C LYS A 567 -10.38 -22.81 -7.71
N HIS A 568 -9.95 -22.92 -8.98
CA HIS A 568 -9.71 -24.20 -9.60
C HIS A 568 -8.46 -24.91 -9.09
N LEU A 569 -7.38 -24.14 -8.92
CA LEU A 569 -6.10 -24.66 -8.44
C LEU A 569 -6.17 -25.08 -6.97
N GLN A 570 -6.91 -24.36 -6.12
CA GLN A 570 -7.17 -24.80 -4.75
C GLN A 570 -7.84 -26.18 -4.72
N ARG A 571 -8.84 -26.40 -5.58
CA ARG A 571 -9.50 -27.72 -5.66
C ARG A 571 -8.56 -28.83 -6.11
N LEU A 572 -7.58 -28.50 -6.97
CA LEU A 572 -6.59 -29.44 -7.45
C LEU A 572 -5.53 -29.77 -6.41
N PHE A 573 -4.90 -28.74 -5.83
CA PHE A 573 -3.79 -28.91 -4.90
C PHE A 573 -4.24 -29.20 -3.46
N ASN A 574 -5.31 -28.55 -3.04
CA ASN A 574 -5.82 -28.64 -1.67
C ASN A 574 -7.35 -28.91 -1.67
N PRO A 575 -7.81 -30.12 -2.08
CA PRO A 575 -9.23 -30.45 -2.12
C PRO A 575 -9.85 -30.42 -0.71
N PRO A 576 -11.18 -30.19 -0.62
CA PRO A 576 -11.89 -30.23 0.66
C PRO A 576 -11.79 -31.60 1.31
N SER A 577 -11.67 -31.62 2.63
CA SER A 577 -11.58 -32.86 3.41
C SER A 577 -12.15 -32.61 4.82
N PRO A 578 -12.84 -33.59 5.42
CA PRO A 578 -13.33 -33.50 6.80
C PRO A 578 -12.22 -33.24 7.85
N LYS A 579 -10.96 -33.51 7.49
CA LYS A 579 -9.78 -33.28 8.37
C LYS A 579 -9.22 -31.88 8.29
N LYS A 580 -9.72 -31.03 7.40
CA LYS A 580 -9.24 -29.67 7.17
C LYS A 580 -10.25 -28.66 7.67
N ASN A 581 -9.79 -27.68 8.43
CA ASN A 581 -10.61 -26.57 8.83
C ASN A 581 -10.78 -25.59 7.65
N GLU A 582 -11.98 -25.02 7.53
CA GLU A 582 -12.31 -24.03 6.50
C GLU A 582 -12.91 -22.79 7.12
N LEU A 583 -12.64 -21.63 6.50
CA LEU A 583 -13.23 -20.34 6.83
C LEU A 583 -13.61 -19.59 5.56
N THR A 584 -14.88 -19.20 5.45
CA THR A 584 -15.35 -18.36 4.37
C THR A 584 -15.22 -16.88 4.76
N VAL A 585 -14.54 -16.11 3.93
CA VAL A 585 -14.36 -14.65 4.07
C VAL A 585 -14.81 -14.00 2.77
N GLY A 586 -15.99 -13.38 2.76
CA GLY A 586 -16.64 -12.91 1.54
C GLY A 586 -16.86 -14.08 0.56
N ASP A 587 -16.36 -13.96 -0.67
CA ASP A 587 -16.46 -14.99 -1.72
C ASP A 587 -15.29 -16.00 -1.72
N VAL A 588 -14.36 -15.89 -0.76
CA VAL A 588 -13.15 -16.71 -0.69
C VAL A 588 -13.28 -17.74 0.43
N ILE A 589 -13.01 -19.01 0.11
CA ILE A 589 -12.93 -20.10 1.09
C ILE A 589 -11.45 -20.39 1.35
N TYR A 590 -10.99 -20.07 2.54
CA TYR A 590 -9.67 -20.48 3.02
C TYR A 590 -9.73 -21.85 3.69
N ARG A 591 -8.69 -22.64 3.50
CA ARG A 591 -8.59 -24.03 4.00
C ARG A 591 -7.20 -24.29 4.55
N THR A 592 -7.10 -25.06 5.62
CA THR A 592 -5.81 -25.55 6.13
C THR A 592 -5.02 -26.22 5.02
N GLY A 593 -3.78 -25.80 4.83
CA GLY A 593 -2.89 -26.23 3.73
C GLY A 593 -2.93 -25.33 2.49
N ASP A 594 -3.75 -24.27 2.45
CA ASP A 594 -3.75 -23.36 1.30
C ASP A 594 -2.46 -22.54 1.18
N LYS A 595 -2.02 -22.38 -0.06
CA LYS A 595 -0.91 -21.49 -0.43
C LYS A 595 -1.39 -20.03 -0.45
N ILE A 596 -0.75 -19.16 0.31
CA ILE A 596 -1.17 -17.79 0.59
C ILE A 596 -0.11 -16.79 0.16
N LEU A 597 -0.54 -15.64 -0.34
CA LEU A 597 0.26 -14.45 -0.63
C LEU A 597 -0.07 -13.35 0.36
N GLN A 598 0.96 -12.75 0.96
CA GLN A 598 0.84 -11.51 1.73
C GLN A 598 0.69 -10.32 0.78
N LEU A 599 -0.25 -9.43 1.04
CA LEU A 599 -0.55 -8.29 0.16
C LEU A 599 0.01 -6.96 0.66
N VAL A 600 0.32 -6.85 1.95
CA VAL A 600 0.80 -5.62 2.60
C VAL A 600 2.02 -5.93 3.47
N ASN A 601 2.85 -4.94 3.73
CA ASN A 601 3.97 -5.11 4.66
C ASN A 601 3.45 -5.16 6.11
N ASP A 602 3.87 -6.16 6.87
CA ASP A 602 3.65 -6.31 8.31
C ASP A 602 5.03 -6.43 8.99
N ASN A 603 5.60 -5.28 9.36
CA ASN A 603 6.94 -5.19 9.94
C ASN A 603 7.01 -5.85 11.31
N ASP A 604 5.93 -5.82 12.08
CA ASP A 604 5.86 -6.39 13.43
C ASP A 604 6.01 -7.91 13.38
N ASN A 605 5.43 -8.52 12.36
CA ASN A 605 5.51 -9.95 12.14
C ASN A 605 6.63 -10.36 11.15
N ASN A 606 7.45 -9.41 10.65
CA ASN A 606 8.49 -9.64 9.64
C ASN A 606 7.98 -10.39 8.39
N VAL A 607 6.79 -10.02 7.90
CA VAL A 607 6.22 -10.53 6.65
C VAL A 607 5.92 -9.39 5.71
N TYR A 608 6.31 -9.54 4.45
CA TYR A 608 6.31 -8.47 3.48
C TYR A 608 5.36 -8.74 2.31
N ASN A 609 4.95 -7.68 1.65
CA ASN A 609 4.16 -7.76 0.43
C ASN A 609 4.86 -8.64 -0.62
N GLY A 610 4.15 -9.67 -1.09
CA GLY A 610 4.68 -10.67 -2.02
C GLY A 610 5.17 -11.96 -1.35
N ASP A 611 5.32 -12.03 -0.03
CA ASP A 611 5.71 -13.25 0.66
C ASP A 611 4.64 -14.33 0.51
N GLN A 612 5.09 -15.56 0.30
CA GLN A 612 4.21 -16.72 0.19
C GLN A 612 4.38 -17.61 1.42
N GLY A 613 3.25 -18.10 1.93
CA GLY A 613 3.19 -19.01 3.05
C GLY A 613 2.08 -20.04 2.90
N TYR A 614 1.90 -20.87 3.91
CA TYR A 614 0.87 -21.90 3.94
C TYR A 614 0.02 -21.78 5.18
N ILE A 615 -1.31 -21.93 5.03
CA ILE A 615 -2.20 -21.97 6.18
C ILE A 615 -1.92 -23.25 6.97
N THR A 616 -1.41 -23.11 8.18
CA THR A 616 -1.15 -24.23 9.09
C THR A 616 -2.37 -24.58 9.91
N ASP A 617 -3.19 -23.58 10.29
CA ASP A 617 -4.42 -23.84 11.02
C ASP A 617 -5.45 -22.71 10.80
N ILE A 618 -6.72 -23.06 11.02
CA ILE A 618 -7.86 -22.13 11.05
C ILE A 618 -8.64 -22.42 12.33
N ILE A 619 -8.70 -21.43 13.22
CA ILE A 619 -9.33 -21.56 14.53
C ILE A 619 -10.64 -20.75 14.52
N SER A 620 -11.76 -21.42 14.80
CA SER A 620 -13.04 -20.74 14.91
C SER A 620 -13.13 -19.88 16.17
N HIS A 621 -13.96 -18.84 16.16
CA HIS A 621 -14.21 -17.95 17.29
C HIS A 621 -14.59 -18.68 18.59
N THR A 622 -15.19 -19.87 18.49
CA THR A 622 -15.59 -20.70 19.64
C THR A 622 -14.40 -21.38 20.34
N LYS A 623 -13.29 -21.56 19.63
CA LYS A 623 -12.08 -22.25 20.12
C LYS A 623 -10.90 -21.33 20.31
N SER A 624 -10.94 -20.12 19.73
CA SER A 624 -9.87 -19.14 19.85
C SER A 624 -9.86 -18.45 21.21
N ALA A 625 -8.68 -18.20 21.74
CA ALA A 625 -8.47 -17.41 22.96
C ALA A 625 -8.91 -15.95 22.80
N SER A 626 -8.79 -15.41 21.59
CA SER A 626 -9.21 -14.05 21.22
C SER A 626 -10.74 -13.92 21.01
N LYS A 627 -11.49 -15.04 21.02
CA LYS A 627 -12.91 -15.12 20.66
C LYS A 627 -13.23 -14.61 19.25
N LYS A 628 -12.23 -14.60 18.36
CA LYS A 628 -12.36 -14.26 16.94
C LYS A 628 -11.95 -15.44 16.09
N ASN A 629 -12.40 -15.47 14.82
CA ASN A 629 -11.85 -16.43 13.86
C ASN A 629 -10.41 -16.07 13.55
N GLU A 630 -9.53 -17.06 13.48
CA GLU A 630 -8.10 -16.86 13.22
C GLU A 630 -7.63 -17.76 12.08
N ILE A 631 -6.79 -17.21 11.21
CA ILE A 631 -6.05 -17.94 10.18
C ILE A 631 -4.58 -17.85 10.54
N ILE A 632 -3.92 -18.98 10.72
CA ILE A 632 -2.48 -19.06 11.02
C ILE A 632 -1.75 -19.44 9.74
N VAL A 633 -0.85 -18.57 9.29
CA VAL A 633 -0.02 -18.80 8.09
C VAL A 633 1.43 -18.93 8.49
N ASP A 634 2.10 -19.93 7.97
CA ASP A 634 3.53 -20.15 8.13
C ASP A 634 4.30 -19.67 6.90
N TYR A 635 5.14 -18.67 7.09
CA TYR A 635 6.05 -18.12 6.07
C TYR A 635 7.48 -18.64 6.34
N ASP A 636 7.79 -19.86 5.89
CA ASP A 636 9.10 -20.51 6.06
C ASP A 636 9.59 -20.55 7.53
N GLY A 637 8.71 -20.95 8.45
CA GLY A 637 9.00 -21.04 9.89
C GLY A 637 8.55 -19.81 10.70
N ASN A 638 8.18 -18.72 10.03
CA ASN A 638 7.60 -17.54 10.68
C ASN A 638 6.07 -17.64 10.66
N LYS A 639 5.46 -17.95 11.81
CA LYS A 639 4.01 -18.12 11.94
C LYS A 639 3.33 -16.80 12.30
N VAL A 640 2.38 -16.39 11.47
CA VAL A 640 1.59 -15.17 11.65
C VAL A 640 0.12 -15.51 11.79
N THR A 641 -0.54 -14.90 12.77
CA THR A 641 -1.97 -15.05 13.02
C THR A 641 -2.74 -13.84 12.47
N TYR A 642 -3.71 -14.14 11.61
CA TYR A 642 -4.62 -13.15 11.03
C TYR A 642 -5.97 -13.22 11.70
N THR A 643 -6.48 -12.09 12.13
CA THR A 643 -7.81 -11.85 12.68
C THR A 643 -8.73 -11.21 11.61
N PRO A 644 -10.04 -11.13 11.80
CA PRO A 644 -10.99 -10.64 10.78
C PRO A 644 -10.64 -9.29 10.17
N ASP A 645 -10.06 -8.38 10.95
CA ASP A 645 -9.58 -7.08 10.51
C ASP A 645 -8.38 -7.14 9.54
N LYS A 646 -7.62 -8.26 9.57
CA LYS A 646 -6.44 -8.49 8.73
C LYS A 646 -6.66 -9.53 7.61
N PHE A 647 -7.83 -10.11 7.46
CA PHE A 647 -8.07 -11.13 6.42
C PHE A 647 -7.91 -10.60 4.99
N LEU A 648 -8.12 -9.30 4.78
CA LEU A 648 -7.90 -8.67 3.48
C LEU A 648 -6.41 -8.52 3.11
N ASN A 649 -5.51 -8.74 4.07
CA ASN A 649 -4.06 -8.67 3.87
C ASN A 649 -3.50 -9.93 3.22
N ILE A 650 -4.30 -10.98 3.06
CA ILE A 650 -3.89 -12.26 2.46
C ILE A 650 -4.80 -12.68 1.31
N ARG A 651 -4.25 -13.45 0.38
CA ARG A 651 -4.98 -14.04 -0.75
C ARG A 651 -4.36 -15.37 -1.15
N HIS A 652 -5.10 -16.24 -1.85
CA HIS A 652 -4.54 -17.46 -2.45
C HIS A 652 -3.40 -17.14 -3.42
N ALA A 653 -2.37 -17.99 -3.44
CA ALA A 653 -1.14 -17.81 -4.20
C ALA A 653 -0.82 -18.91 -5.22
N TYR A 654 -1.78 -19.75 -5.59
CA TYR A 654 -1.60 -20.74 -6.67
C TYR A 654 -1.44 -20.04 -8.02
N ALA A 655 -2.21 -18.98 -8.27
CA ALA A 655 -2.03 -18.02 -9.34
C ALA A 655 -1.83 -16.63 -8.72
N ILE A 656 -0.84 -15.87 -9.24
CA ILE A 656 -0.50 -14.51 -8.79
C ILE A 656 -0.33 -13.58 -9.98
N SER A 657 -0.36 -12.25 -9.73
CA SER A 657 -0.07 -11.30 -10.80
C SER A 657 1.42 -11.27 -11.13
N ILE A 658 1.73 -10.93 -12.38
CA ILE A 658 3.10 -10.82 -12.87
C ILE A 658 3.88 -9.78 -12.06
N HIS A 659 3.24 -8.67 -11.67
CA HIS A 659 3.84 -7.65 -10.79
C HIS A 659 4.24 -8.22 -9.42
N LYS A 660 3.38 -9.10 -8.84
CA LYS A 660 3.69 -9.75 -7.54
C LYS A 660 4.74 -10.86 -7.65
N ALA A 661 5.07 -11.29 -8.87
CA ALA A 661 6.13 -12.26 -9.14
C ALA A 661 7.50 -11.60 -9.34
N GLN A 662 7.58 -10.26 -9.44
CA GLN A 662 8.87 -9.57 -9.55
C GLN A 662 9.78 -9.89 -8.35
N GLY A 663 11.09 -9.99 -8.58
CA GLY A 663 12.06 -10.44 -7.59
C GLY A 663 12.00 -11.94 -7.23
N SER A 664 11.06 -12.70 -7.84
CA SER A 664 10.86 -14.14 -7.60
C SER A 664 11.22 -14.96 -8.81
N GLU A 665 11.58 -16.23 -8.58
CA GLU A 665 11.81 -17.21 -9.64
C GLU A 665 11.20 -18.55 -9.24
N PHE A 666 10.68 -19.28 -10.21
CA PHE A 666 9.99 -20.55 -9.98
C PHE A 666 10.54 -21.63 -10.91
N PRO A 667 10.68 -22.89 -10.47
CA PRO A 667 11.08 -23.99 -11.35
C PRO A 667 10.19 -24.12 -12.58
N MET A 668 8.84 -24.03 -12.40
CA MET A 668 7.89 -24.08 -13.50
C MET A 668 6.95 -22.87 -13.46
N VAL A 669 6.83 -22.17 -14.58
CA VAL A 669 5.89 -21.07 -14.79
C VAL A 669 4.89 -21.45 -15.87
N ILE A 670 3.61 -21.16 -15.61
CA ILE A 670 2.51 -21.33 -16.57
C ILE A 670 1.82 -19.97 -16.73
N MET A 671 1.63 -19.51 -17.98
CA MET A 671 1.01 -18.21 -18.26
C MET A 671 -0.15 -18.37 -19.25
N PRO A 672 -1.39 -17.98 -18.89
CA PRO A 672 -2.49 -17.87 -19.83
C PRO A 672 -2.29 -16.67 -20.78
N ILE A 673 -2.53 -16.89 -22.07
CA ILE A 673 -2.43 -15.90 -23.15
C ILE A 673 -3.78 -15.79 -23.84
N VAL A 674 -4.57 -14.77 -23.51
CA VAL A 674 -5.93 -14.61 -24.02
C VAL A 674 -6.22 -13.16 -24.42
N ASN A 675 -7.11 -12.97 -25.39
CA ASN A 675 -7.49 -11.66 -25.90
C ASN A 675 -8.11 -10.72 -24.83
N ASN A 676 -8.76 -11.29 -23.82
CA ASN A 676 -9.27 -10.51 -22.68
C ASN A 676 -8.18 -9.77 -21.91
N PHE A 677 -6.92 -10.14 -22.12
CA PHE A 677 -5.74 -9.49 -21.52
C PHE A 677 -5.06 -8.48 -22.45
N ASN A 678 -5.55 -8.24 -23.67
CA ASN A 678 -4.84 -7.44 -24.69
C ASN A 678 -4.34 -6.07 -24.18
N ARG A 679 -5.10 -5.39 -23.32
CA ARG A 679 -4.67 -4.11 -22.72
C ARG A 679 -3.48 -4.26 -21.76
N MET A 680 -3.30 -5.44 -21.20
CA MET A 680 -2.24 -5.75 -20.23
C MET A 680 -1.10 -6.58 -20.85
N LEU A 681 -1.32 -7.19 -22.03
CA LEU A 681 -0.28 -7.94 -22.72
C LEU A 681 0.58 -6.97 -23.54
N TYR A 682 1.71 -6.60 -23.00
CA TYR A 682 2.73 -5.80 -23.66
C TYR A 682 4.12 -6.39 -23.41
N ASN A 683 5.09 -5.98 -24.20
CA ASN A 683 6.43 -6.55 -24.29
C ASN A 683 7.09 -6.78 -22.91
N LYS A 684 7.24 -5.73 -22.10
CA LYS A 684 7.91 -5.80 -20.78
C LYS A 684 7.17 -6.69 -19.79
N LEU A 685 5.83 -6.75 -19.85
CA LEU A 685 5.06 -7.63 -18.96
C LEU A 685 5.28 -9.10 -19.32
N ILE A 686 5.25 -9.43 -20.62
CA ILE A 686 5.51 -10.78 -21.11
C ILE A 686 6.96 -11.18 -20.78
N TYR A 687 7.93 -10.32 -21.09
CA TYR A 687 9.34 -10.52 -20.74
C TYR A 687 9.51 -10.81 -19.24
N THR A 688 8.91 -9.97 -18.38
CA THR A 688 8.99 -10.16 -16.93
C THR A 688 8.41 -11.49 -16.50
N ALA A 689 7.26 -11.92 -17.07
CA ALA A 689 6.61 -13.17 -16.72
C ALA A 689 7.47 -14.39 -17.11
N ILE A 690 7.95 -14.45 -18.35
CA ILE A 690 8.73 -15.59 -18.83
C ILE A 690 10.06 -15.74 -18.12
N THR A 691 10.68 -14.61 -17.78
CA THR A 691 11.95 -14.58 -17.06
C THR A 691 11.84 -15.03 -15.59
N ARG A 692 10.64 -15.27 -15.08
CA ARG A 692 10.41 -15.92 -13.77
C ARG A 692 10.62 -17.43 -13.80
N ALA A 693 10.61 -18.07 -15.00
CA ALA A 693 10.81 -19.50 -15.13
C ALA A 693 12.29 -19.87 -15.01
N LYS A 694 12.59 -20.90 -14.20
CA LYS A 694 13.95 -21.45 -14.07
C LYS A 694 14.21 -22.63 -15.01
N SER A 695 13.28 -23.58 -15.06
CA SER A 695 13.49 -24.87 -15.71
C SER A 695 12.40 -25.22 -16.71
N SER A 696 11.18 -24.66 -16.57
CA SER A 696 10.08 -24.95 -17.46
C SER A 696 9.14 -23.76 -17.59
N LEU A 697 8.83 -23.40 -18.84
CA LEU A 697 7.87 -22.37 -19.19
C LEU A 697 6.79 -22.94 -20.09
N ILE A 698 5.53 -22.72 -19.72
CA ILE A 698 4.39 -23.16 -20.54
C ILE A 698 3.46 -21.97 -20.77
N LEU A 699 3.27 -21.60 -22.02
CA LEU A 699 2.32 -20.60 -22.46
C LEU A 699 1.05 -21.33 -22.96
N VAL A 700 -0.14 -20.86 -22.57
CA VAL A 700 -1.42 -21.51 -22.88
C VAL A 700 -2.41 -20.52 -23.42
N GLY A 701 -2.86 -20.68 -24.67
CA GLY A 701 -3.89 -19.82 -25.26
C GLY A 701 -3.64 -19.46 -26.73
N ASP A 702 -3.85 -18.20 -27.06
CA ASP A 702 -3.88 -17.70 -28.43
C ASP A 702 -2.50 -17.16 -28.87
N ARG A 703 -1.99 -17.71 -29.99
CA ARG A 703 -0.69 -17.31 -30.55
C ARG A 703 -0.67 -15.85 -31.04
N MET A 704 -1.79 -15.37 -31.62
CA MET A 704 -1.82 -14.00 -32.13
C MET A 704 -1.84 -12.98 -31.00
N CYS A 705 -2.52 -13.30 -29.89
CA CYS A 705 -2.44 -12.48 -28.69
C CYS A 705 -1.01 -12.39 -28.13
N PHE A 706 -0.24 -13.49 -28.18
CA PHE A 706 1.16 -13.50 -27.79
C PHE A 706 2.02 -12.63 -28.71
N VAL A 707 1.95 -12.84 -30.03
CA VAL A 707 2.71 -12.08 -31.02
C VAL A 707 2.40 -10.58 -30.93
N ASN A 708 1.12 -10.22 -30.83
CA ASN A 708 0.71 -8.82 -30.68
C ASN A 708 1.19 -8.22 -29.37
N GLY A 709 1.15 -8.99 -28.27
CA GLY A 709 1.66 -8.56 -26.98
C GLY A 709 3.16 -8.31 -26.99
N VAL A 710 3.95 -9.15 -27.66
CA VAL A 710 5.40 -8.96 -27.81
C VAL A 710 5.73 -7.69 -28.61
N ARG A 711 4.91 -7.33 -29.58
CA ARG A 711 5.10 -6.13 -30.40
C ARG A 711 4.53 -4.84 -29.77
N ASN A 712 3.78 -4.98 -28.66
CA ASN A 712 3.10 -3.85 -28.02
C ASN A 712 4.03 -3.16 -27.01
N ASP A 713 4.29 -1.88 -27.23
CA ASP A 713 5.18 -1.01 -26.44
C ASP A 713 4.44 -0.09 -25.46
N TYR A 714 3.25 -0.44 -25.05
CA TYR A 714 2.35 0.41 -24.27
C TYR A 714 2.97 1.15 -23.06
N VAL A 715 4.10 0.69 -22.51
CA VAL A 715 4.73 1.24 -21.28
C VAL A 715 5.98 2.12 -21.58
N GLU A 716 6.36 2.32 -22.84
CA GLU A 716 7.63 3.03 -23.14
C GLU A 716 7.55 4.56 -23.05
N GLY A 717 6.39 5.13 -22.80
CA GLY A 717 6.12 6.56 -22.89
C GLY A 717 5.90 7.30 -21.57
N ARG A 718 6.46 6.86 -20.42
CA ARG A 718 6.38 7.64 -19.19
C ARG A 718 7.07 8.98 -19.34
N LYS A 719 6.37 10.04 -18.95
CA LYS A 719 6.89 11.41 -18.98
C LYS A 719 7.68 11.67 -17.69
N THR A 720 9.00 11.71 -17.81
CA THR A 720 9.96 11.96 -16.74
C THR A 720 11.01 12.95 -17.22
N THR A 721 11.62 13.71 -16.30
CA THR A 721 12.67 14.69 -16.61
C THR A 721 14.00 14.35 -15.96
N LEU A 722 14.11 13.24 -15.24
CA LEU A 722 15.36 12.86 -14.57
C LEU A 722 16.53 12.75 -15.55
N LYS A 723 16.32 12.18 -16.74
CA LYS A 723 17.31 12.13 -17.80
C LYS A 723 17.79 13.54 -18.20
N ASP A 724 16.84 14.45 -18.48
CA ASP A 724 17.14 15.82 -18.91
C ASP A 724 17.93 16.57 -17.83
N PHE A 725 17.52 16.42 -16.56
CA PHE A 725 18.22 17.06 -15.42
C PHE A 725 19.65 16.54 -15.25
N LEU A 726 19.88 15.24 -15.43
CA LEU A 726 21.24 14.67 -15.39
C LEU A 726 22.09 15.22 -16.50
N GLN A 727 21.61 15.21 -17.74
CA GLN A 727 22.36 15.73 -18.90
C GLN A 727 22.69 17.22 -18.75
N ALA A 728 21.75 18.01 -18.21
CA ALA A 728 21.97 19.43 -17.98
C ALA A 728 23.06 19.76 -16.96
N LYS A 729 23.52 18.79 -16.14
CA LYS A 729 24.63 18.99 -15.20
C LYS A 729 26.01 18.87 -15.88
N TYR A 730 26.07 18.24 -17.07
CA TYR A 730 27.32 17.99 -17.81
C TYR A 730 27.42 18.78 -19.12
N ASN A 731 26.33 19.47 -19.52
CA ASN A 731 26.30 20.46 -20.61
C ASN A 731 26.50 21.87 -20.05
#